data_28740c6eb0b2f135e481e1ce972fcb86
#
_entry.id   28740c6eb0b2f135e481e1ce972fcb86
#
_cell.length_a   1.000
_cell.length_b   1.000
_cell.length_c   1.000
_cell.angle_alpha   90.00
_cell.angle_beta   90.00
_cell.angle_gamma   90.00
#
_symmetry.space_group_name_H-M   'P 1'
#
loop_
_entity.id
_entity.type
_entity.pdbx_description
1 polymer ?
#
loop_
_entity_poly.entity_id
_entity_poly.type
_entity_poly.pdbx_seq_one_letter_code
_entity_poly.pdbx_strand_id
1 'polypeptide(L)'
;MERESFESEEIAQILNDKFVSVKVDREERPDVDKVYMTYIGKIKSATFLQAMTGGGGWPMSVWLTPDLKPFVGATYFPPEDQAGRPGFRTILNHISKQWEENRDKLMQQANIIIKAIQQHTGEMHEPNETGDMPSAECISKLFNDMKTSFDEEYGGYGGAPKFPQASNFNFLLRFSSFKSDSEEGKEASNMVLKTLEFMEKGGIHDHVGQGFHRYSTDRFWHVPHFEKMLYDQAQLAVLYADGYQFGTIRKFKLKTHSWKLSSLVFLQKLGGFYSAEDADSLPNKTDSHKKEGAFCVWEEQEIKKLLQDERVTNKSGDSVSASYLFVKHYGVESEGNVKPHQDPHKELRGKNVLIVRGSLQETARAAGVDESTVAEQLARARELLFEERQKRPPPHLDTKMITAWNGLMISGLARAAQVLGEEIYEKRARKAAEFVKKYLFDAKSGQLLRSCYRGDDGEVMQIDTPIYGFADDYVFMIRGLLDLYEASLDDQWLQWAVELQAKLDETLWDSEGAGYFMGTPGDPSILVRMKEAQDGAEPSANSSSVGNLVRLHSFTDDKKYVERAEQIIKASVTLLSKLPLALPELVSNYMLYLQPKRQIIIAGDRESEDTKQLLKCVHSHFIPNKVLMLCDGKPDSFLASKQTIFETLARKGGKATAYVCQNYTCSLPVNTVEALEKLLSR
;
A
#
# COMPACT_ATOMS: atom_id res chain seq x y z
N MET A 1 -22.32 -11.02 7.27
CA MET A 1 -22.58 -12.47 7.47
C MET A 1 -22.24 -12.96 8.88
N GLU A 2 -21.25 -12.39 9.56
CA GLU A 2 -20.91 -12.82 10.92
C GLU A 2 -22.14 -12.70 11.86
N ARG A 3 -22.63 -11.49 12.11
CA ARG A 3 -23.80 -11.24 12.95
C ARG A 3 -25.12 -11.80 12.40
N GLU A 4 -25.27 -11.81 11.07
CA GLU A 4 -26.54 -12.15 10.43
C GLU A 4 -26.73 -13.67 10.24
N SER A 5 -25.64 -14.42 10.09
CA SER A 5 -25.67 -15.83 9.71
C SER A 5 -24.81 -16.70 10.62
N PHE A 6 -23.53 -16.38 10.83
CA PHE A 6 -22.62 -17.29 11.57
C PHE A 6 -22.88 -17.31 13.08
N GLU A 7 -23.42 -16.23 13.68
CA GLU A 7 -23.84 -16.18 15.08
C GLU A 7 -25.25 -16.77 15.31
N SER A 8 -25.96 -17.17 14.23
CA SER A 8 -27.26 -17.83 14.35
C SER A 8 -27.10 -19.28 14.82
N GLU A 9 -27.70 -19.65 15.94
CA GLU A 9 -27.66 -21.02 16.49
C GLU A 9 -28.23 -22.04 15.48
N GLU A 10 -29.30 -21.69 14.76
CA GLU A 10 -29.91 -22.55 13.74
C GLU A 10 -28.95 -22.84 12.58
N ILE A 11 -28.28 -21.80 12.08
CA ILE A 11 -27.29 -21.96 11.00
C ILE A 11 -26.06 -22.71 11.51
N ALA A 12 -25.60 -22.41 12.73
CA ALA A 12 -24.48 -23.12 13.36
C ALA A 12 -24.77 -24.61 13.52
N GLN A 13 -25.99 -24.99 13.89
CA GLN A 13 -26.40 -26.39 13.98
C GLN A 13 -26.31 -27.09 12.62
N ILE A 14 -26.82 -26.47 11.53
CA ILE A 14 -26.74 -27.03 10.18
C ILE A 14 -25.30 -27.21 9.74
N LEU A 15 -24.44 -26.20 9.99
CA LEU A 15 -23.02 -26.26 9.66
C LEU A 15 -22.29 -27.37 10.41
N ASN A 16 -22.52 -27.52 11.72
CA ASN A 16 -21.88 -28.53 12.56
C ASN A 16 -22.36 -29.95 12.25
N ASP A 17 -23.64 -30.12 11.91
CA ASP A 17 -24.21 -31.45 11.64
C ASP A 17 -23.88 -31.97 10.23
N LYS A 18 -23.74 -31.08 9.24
CA LYS A 18 -23.69 -31.46 7.82
C LYS A 18 -22.41 -31.09 7.08
N PHE A 19 -21.56 -30.25 7.67
CA PHE A 19 -20.36 -29.72 7.03
C PHE A 19 -19.15 -29.78 7.95
N VAL A 20 -17.96 -29.77 7.36
CA VAL A 20 -16.70 -29.41 8.04
C VAL A 20 -16.40 -27.96 7.66
N SER A 21 -16.72 -27.04 8.55
CA SER A 21 -16.56 -25.60 8.29
C SER A 21 -15.15 -25.15 8.66
N VAL A 22 -14.48 -24.48 7.73
CA VAL A 22 -13.14 -23.90 7.94
C VAL A 22 -13.19 -22.42 7.63
N LYS A 23 -12.79 -21.59 8.59
CA LYS A 23 -12.62 -20.13 8.38
C LYS A 23 -11.16 -19.90 8.01
N VAL A 24 -10.91 -19.29 6.86
CA VAL A 24 -9.57 -18.98 6.35
C VAL A 24 -9.34 -17.49 6.41
N ASP A 25 -8.30 -17.07 7.12
CA ASP A 25 -7.83 -15.69 7.05
C ASP A 25 -7.04 -15.49 5.74
N ARG A 26 -7.54 -14.64 4.86
CA ARG A 26 -6.93 -14.35 3.56
C ARG A 26 -5.59 -13.63 3.66
N GLU A 27 -5.32 -12.98 4.77
CA GLU A 27 -4.06 -12.28 5.01
C GLU A 27 -2.95 -13.25 5.41
N GLU A 28 -3.32 -14.30 6.16
CA GLU A 28 -2.41 -15.39 6.51
C GLU A 28 -2.21 -16.39 5.38
N ARG A 29 -3.29 -16.69 4.63
CA ARG A 29 -3.30 -17.67 3.53
C ARG A 29 -3.83 -17.05 2.22
N PRO A 30 -3.11 -16.06 1.67
CA PRO A 30 -3.49 -15.43 0.40
C PRO A 30 -3.45 -16.41 -0.78
N ASP A 31 -2.67 -17.47 -0.68
CA ASP A 31 -2.56 -18.55 -1.65
C ASP A 31 -3.86 -19.36 -1.76
N VAL A 32 -4.47 -19.72 -0.63
CA VAL A 32 -5.78 -20.40 -0.57
C VAL A 32 -6.89 -19.49 -1.11
N ASP A 33 -6.94 -18.24 -0.64
CA ASP A 33 -7.90 -17.23 -1.08
C ASP A 33 -7.85 -17.05 -2.60
N LYS A 34 -6.66 -16.93 -3.17
CA LYS A 34 -6.46 -16.70 -4.60
C LYS A 34 -7.02 -17.81 -5.49
N VAL A 35 -6.80 -19.06 -5.12
CA VAL A 35 -7.33 -20.22 -5.87
C VAL A 35 -8.85 -20.15 -5.96
N TYR A 36 -9.53 -19.96 -4.83
CA TYR A 36 -10.99 -19.96 -4.78
C TYR A 36 -11.60 -18.64 -5.28
N MET A 37 -10.92 -17.51 -5.12
CA MET A 37 -11.33 -16.25 -5.73
C MET A 37 -11.26 -16.31 -7.26
N THR A 38 -10.25 -16.98 -7.83
CA THR A 38 -10.16 -17.22 -9.27
C THR A 38 -11.32 -18.06 -9.78
N TYR A 39 -11.72 -19.07 -9.01
CA TYR A 39 -12.93 -19.85 -9.30
C TYR A 39 -14.18 -18.97 -9.36
N ILE A 40 -14.44 -18.18 -8.33
CA ILE A 40 -15.66 -17.37 -8.24
C ILE A 40 -15.68 -16.24 -9.28
N GLY A 41 -14.55 -15.56 -9.48
CA GLY A 41 -14.49 -14.36 -10.29
C GLY A 41 -14.35 -14.58 -11.79
N LYS A 42 -13.72 -15.68 -12.21
CA LYS A 42 -13.30 -15.84 -13.60
C LYS A 42 -13.83 -17.10 -14.30
N ILE A 43 -14.09 -18.18 -13.56
CA ILE A 43 -14.56 -19.42 -14.13
C ILE A 43 -16.09 -19.39 -14.20
N LYS A 44 -16.63 -19.16 -15.39
CA LYS A 44 -18.06 -19.29 -15.63
C LYS A 44 -18.47 -20.76 -15.56
N SER A 45 -18.88 -21.20 -14.37
CA SER A 45 -19.50 -22.49 -14.18
C SER A 45 -21.01 -22.38 -14.47
N ALA A 46 -21.60 -23.43 -15.06
CA ALA A 46 -23.02 -23.49 -15.34
C ALA A 46 -23.88 -23.72 -14.08
N THR A 47 -23.36 -23.43 -12.88
CA THR A 47 -24.12 -23.58 -11.64
C THR A 47 -25.07 -22.40 -11.45
N PHE A 48 -26.29 -22.72 -11.02
CA PHE A 48 -27.37 -21.78 -10.69
C PHE A 48 -26.91 -20.62 -9.76
N LEU A 49 -26.02 -20.91 -8.82
CA LEU A 49 -25.54 -19.93 -7.83
C LEU A 49 -24.55 -18.89 -8.40
N GLN A 50 -23.70 -19.30 -9.33
CA GLN A 50 -22.70 -18.40 -9.91
C GLN A 50 -23.32 -17.40 -10.91
N ALA A 51 -24.45 -17.77 -11.51
CA ALA A 51 -25.24 -16.85 -12.33
C ALA A 51 -25.88 -15.71 -11.50
N MET A 52 -25.96 -15.88 -10.17
CA MET A 52 -26.59 -14.92 -9.26
C MET A 52 -25.65 -13.90 -8.64
N THR A 53 -24.33 -14.17 -8.55
CA THR A 53 -23.39 -13.33 -7.80
C THR A 53 -22.56 -12.37 -8.66
N GLY A 54 -22.49 -12.57 -9.96
CA GLY A 54 -22.01 -11.60 -10.95
C GLY A 54 -20.52 -11.17 -10.87
N GLY A 55 -19.75 -11.62 -9.88
CA GLY A 55 -18.33 -11.25 -9.71
C GLY A 55 -17.69 -11.83 -8.44
N GLY A 56 -16.35 -11.77 -8.36
CA GLY A 56 -15.59 -12.10 -7.16
C GLY A 56 -15.66 -11.00 -6.08
N GLY A 57 -15.37 -11.36 -4.84
CA GLY A 57 -15.35 -10.44 -3.69
C GLY A 57 -15.49 -11.17 -2.36
N TRP A 58 -15.42 -10.41 -1.28
CA TRP A 58 -15.62 -10.90 0.08
C TRP A 58 -16.89 -10.30 0.71
N PRO A 59 -17.53 -11.00 1.68
CA PRO A 59 -17.19 -12.33 2.20
C PRO A 59 -17.32 -13.42 1.12
N MET A 60 -16.49 -14.47 1.20
CA MET A 60 -16.45 -15.57 0.25
C MET A 60 -16.82 -16.88 0.93
N SER A 61 -17.76 -17.64 0.38
CA SER A 61 -18.12 -18.98 0.82
C SER A 61 -17.95 -19.96 -0.34
N VAL A 62 -17.19 -21.04 -0.09
CA VAL A 62 -16.88 -22.06 -1.11
C VAL A 62 -17.11 -23.43 -0.52
N TRP A 63 -17.83 -24.29 -1.24
CA TRP A 63 -18.05 -25.70 -0.89
C TRP A 63 -17.11 -26.56 -1.71
N LEU A 64 -16.41 -27.44 -0.99
CA LEU A 64 -15.31 -28.23 -1.50
C LEU A 64 -15.62 -29.71 -1.37
N THR A 65 -15.06 -30.50 -2.25
CA THR A 65 -14.95 -31.95 -2.09
C THR A 65 -13.94 -32.31 -0.99
N PRO A 66 -13.88 -33.54 -0.47
CA PRO A 66 -12.86 -33.94 0.52
C PRO A 66 -11.42 -33.76 0.05
N ASP A 67 -11.17 -33.73 -1.24
CA ASP A 67 -9.87 -33.42 -1.87
C ASP A 67 -9.75 -31.92 -2.28
N LEU A 68 -10.50 -31.04 -1.59
CA LEU A 68 -10.45 -29.57 -1.63
C LEU A 68 -10.83 -28.94 -2.98
N LYS A 69 -11.39 -29.69 -3.92
CA LYS A 69 -11.81 -29.17 -5.22
C LYS A 69 -13.14 -28.41 -5.10
N PRO A 70 -13.26 -27.17 -5.60
CA PRO A 70 -14.48 -26.39 -5.49
C PRO A 70 -15.56 -26.91 -6.45
N PHE A 71 -16.82 -26.96 -5.97
CA PHE A 71 -17.97 -27.29 -6.82
C PHE A 71 -19.10 -26.26 -6.72
N VAL A 72 -19.19 -25.50 -5.62
CA VAL A 72 -20.09 -24.34 -5.46
C VAL A 72 -19.32 -23.23 -4.75
N GLY A 73 -19.58 -21.98 -5.15
CA GLY A 73 -18.99 -20.82 -4.50
C GLY A 73 -19.76 -19.55 -4.82
N ALA A 74 -19.81 -18.64 -3.86
CA ALA A 74 -20.40 -17.32 -4.00
C ALA A 74 -19.84 -16.35 -2.96
N THR A 75 -20.21 -15.08 -3.07
CA THR A 75 -19.83 -14.04 -2.12
C THR A 75 -20.84 -13.96 -0.96
N TYR A 76 -21.56 -12.88 -0.83
CA TYR A 76 -22.52 -12.65 0.25
C TYR A 76 -23.84 -13.41 0.05
N PHE A 77 -24.34 -14.04 1.13
CA PHE A 77 -25.69 -14.57 1.24
C PHE A 77 -26.45 -13.83 2.33
N PRO A 78 -27.71 -13.39 2.08
CA PRO A 78 -28.56 -12.88 3.16
C PRO A 78 -28.91 -14.03 4.14
N PRO A 79 -29.29 -13.71 5.41
CA PRO A 79 -29.67 -14.76 6.36
C PRO A 79 -30.91 -15.55 5.92
N GLU A 80 -31.90 -14.85 5.38
CA GLU A 80 -33.17 -15.40 4.88
C GLU A 80 -33.34 -15.16 3.37
N ASP A 81 -34.26 -15.92 2.75
CA ASP A 81 -34.57 -15.77 1.33
C ASP A 81 -35.12 -14.37 1.02
N GLN A 82 -34.56 -13.72 0.05
CA GLN A 82 -35.00 -12.43 -0.50
C GLN A 82 -35.38 -12.59 -1.97
N ALA A 83 -36.18 -11.64 -2.50
CA ALA A 83 -36.61 -11.69 -3.90
C ALA A 83 -35.42 -11.85 -4.86
N GLY A 84 -35.32 -13.04 -5.47
CA GLY A 84 -34.26 -13.39 -6.41
C GLY A 84 -32.91 -13.80 -5.77
N ARG A 85 -32.79 -13.88 -4.43
CA ARG A 85 -31.58 -14.33 -3.74
C ARG A 85 -31.93 -15.32 -2.62
N PRO A 86 -31.44 -16.58 -2.68
CA PRO A 86 -31.63 -17.52 -1.60
C PRO A 86 -30.84 -17.13 -0.35
N GLY A 87 -31.43 -17.36 0.80
CA GLY A 87 -30.77 -17.18 2.08
C GLY A 87 -29.73 -18.25 2.37
N PHE A 88 -28.81 -17.94 3.29
CA PHE A 88 -27.71 -18.84 3.63
C PHE A 88 -28.19 -20.20 4.13
N ARG A 89 -29.24 -20.23 4.96
CA ARG A 89 -29.90 -21.47 5.43
C ARG A 89 -30.41 -22.33 4.26
N THR A 90 -31.10 -21.72 3.30
CA THR A 90 -31.65 -22.41 2.12
C THR A 90 -30.54 -23.03 1.29
N ILE A 91 -29.44 -22.29 1.08
CA ILE A 91 -28.25 -22.78 0.36
C ILE A 91 -27.61 -23.95 1.05
N LEU A 92 -27.38 -23.90 2.37
CA LEU A 92 -26.77 -24.98 3.14
C LEU A 92 -27.59 -26.27 3.02
N ASN A 93 -28.90 -26.19 3.21
CA ASN A 93 -29.77 -27.35 3.08
C ASN A 93 -29.80 -27.90 1.64
N HIS A 94 -29.81 -27.02 0.64
CA HIS A 94 -29.77 -27.46 -0.77
C HIS A 94 -28.47 -28.20 -1.09
N ILE A 95 -27.31 -27.65 -0.69
CA ILE A 95 -26.01 -28.25 -0.96
C ILE A 95 -25.86 -29.59 -0.24
N SER A 96 -26.28 -29.68 1.03
CA SER A 96 -26.26 -30.94 1.77
C SER A 96 -27.07 -32.01 1.05
N LYS A 97 -28.31 -31.69 0.63
CA LYS A 97 -29.16 -32.59 -0.11
C LYS A 97 -28.54 -33.01 -1.45
N GLN A 98 -27.98 -32.06 -2.22
CA GLN A 98 -27.31 -32.38 -3.48
C GLN A 98 -26.07 -33.26 -3.27
N TRP A 99 -25.33 -33.08 -2.18
CA TRP A 99 -24.19 -33.94 -1.84
C TRP A 99 -24.63 -35.38 -1.54
N GLU A 100 -25.76 -35.58 -0.87
CA GLU A 100 -26.32 -36.91 -0.59
C GLU A 100 -26.85 -37.59 -1.84
N GLU A 101 -27.60 -36.85 -2.69
CA GLU A 101 -28.32 -37.44 -3.83
C GLU A 101 -27.49 -37.50 -5.12
N ASN A 102 -26.54 -36.60 -5.33
CA ASN A 102 -25.85 -36.39 -6.61
C ASN A 102 -24.31 -36.28 -6.48
N ARG A 103 -23.74 -36.92 -5.48
CA ARG A 103 -22.30 -36.78 -5.12
C ARG A 103 -21.38 -36.98 -6.32
N ASP A 104 -21.57 -38.02 -7.13
CA ASP A 104 -20.70 -38.31 -8.28
C ASP A 104 -20.71 -37.20 -9.32
N LYS A 105 -21.86 -36.57 -9.56
CA LYS A 105 -21.95 -35.41 -10.45
C LYS A 105 -21.19 -34.19 -9.91
N LEU A 106 -21.29 -33.94 -8.60
CA LEU A 106 -20.57 -32.84 -7.95
C LEU A 106 -19.06 -33.08 -8.02
N MET A 107 -18.60 -34.31 -7.77
CA MET A 107 -17.18 -34.69 -7.91
C MET A 107 -16.67 -34.52 -9.35
N GLN A 108 -17.45 -34.91 -10.36
CA GLN A 108 -17.11 -34.70 -11.77
C GLN A 108 -17.03 -33.19 -12.09
N GLN A 109 -17.98 -32.39 -11.62
CA GLN A 109 -18.00 -30.95 -11.83
C GLN A 109 -16.77 -30.30 -11.17
N ALA A 110 -16.42 -30.66 -9.95
CA ALA A 110 -15.25 -30.16 -9.26
C ALA A 110 -13.94 -30.44 -10.03
N ASN A 111 -13.83 -31.64 -10.65
CA ASN A 111 -12.69 -31.97 -11.50
C ASN A 111 -12.62 -31.12 -12.79
N ILE A 112 -13.77 -30.74 -13.36
CA ILE A 112 -13.80 -29.84 -14.52
C ILE A 112 -13.38 -28.43 -14.11
N ILE A 113 -13.88 -27.95 -12.97
CA ILE A 113 -13.54 -26.61 -12.44
C ILE A 113 -12.04 -26.49 -12.18
N ILE A 114 -11.43 -27.46 -11.50
CA ILE A 114 -9.99 -27.37 -11.19
C ILE A 114 -9.14 -27.38 -12.47
N LYS A 115 -9.50 -28.16 -13.47
CA LYS A 115 -8.83 -28.12 -14.78
C LYS A 115 -8.96 -26.75 -15.46
N ALA A 116 -10.14 -26.14 -15.38
CA ALA A 116 -10.36 -24.80 -15.94
C ALA A 116 -9.52 -23.73 -15.19
N ILE A 117 -9.35 -23.85 -13.85
CA ILE A 117 -8.46 -22.98 -13.10
C ILE A 117 -7.02 -23.17 -13.57
N GLN A 118 -6.55 -24.41 -13.72
CA GLN A 118 -5.20 -24.72 -14.19
C GLN A 118 -4.92 -24.15 -15.59
N GLN A 119 -5.85 -24.32 -16.52
CA GLN A 119 -5.74 -23.76 -17.87
C GLN A 119 -5.69 -22.23 -17.86
N HIS A 120 -6.62 -21.59 -17.13
CA HIS A 120 -6.65 -20.14 -17.04
C HIS A 120 -5.35 -19.57 -16.44
N THR A 121 -4.78 -20.26 -15.45
CA THR A 121 -3.51 -19.85 -14.84
C THR A 121 -2.35 -20.01 -15.81
N GLY A 122 -2.32 -21.08 -16.62
CA GLY A 122 -1.33 -21.31 -17.67
C GLY A 122 -1.38 -20.21 -18.74
N GLU A 123 -2.55 -19.93 -19.30
CA GLU A 123 -2.75 -18.93 -20.37
C GLU A 123 -2.32 -17.50 -19.96
N MET A 124 -2.40 -17.16 -18.70
CA MET A 124 -1.98 -15.85 -18.20
C MET A 124 -0.45 -15.68 -18.16
N HIS A 125 0.30 -16.77 -18.20
CA HIS A 125 1.75 -16.81 -17.99
C HIS A 125 2.49 -17.56 -19.10
N GLU A 126 1.83 -17.81 -20.24
CA GLU A 126 2.53 -18.37 -21.40
C GLU A 126 3.54 -17.35 -21.94
N PRO A 127 4.82 -17.73 -22.05
CA PRO A 127 5.80 -16.91 -22.73
C PRO A 127 5.29 -16.56 -24.13
N ASN A 128 5.48 -15.31 -24.54
CA ASN A 128 5.19 -14.94 -25.91
C ASN A 128 5.97 -15.86 -26.87
N GLU A 129 5.27 -16.49 -27.85
CA GLU A 129 5.91 -17.40 -28.82
C GLU A 129 7.11 -16.76 -29.55
N THR A 130 7.10 -15.43 -29.71
CA THR A 130 8.21 -14.68 -30.35
C THR A 130 9.35 -14.37 -29.40
N GLY A 131 9.16 -14.44 -28.07
CA GLY A 131 10.17 -14.06 -27.08
C GLY A 131 10.53 -12.57 -27.05
N ASP A 132 9.73 -11.72 -27.73
CA ASP A 132 9.98 -10.30 -27.87
C ASP A 132 9.58 -9.51 -26.61
N MET A 133 10.22 -8.36 -26.43
CA MET A 133 9.84 -7.38 -25.41
C MET A 133 8.52 -6.69 -25.82
N PRO A 134 7.70 -6.25 -24.86
CA PRO A 134 6.50 -5.48 -25.17
C PRO A 134 6.87 -4.18 -25.87
N SER A 135 6.00 -3.73 -26.79
CA SER A 135 6.15 -2.39 -27.38
C SER A 135 6.03 -1.31 -26.28
N ALA A 136 6.89 -0.28 -26.34
CA ALA A 136 6.80 0.87 -25.46
C ALA A 136 5.47 1.65 -25.60
N GLU A 137 4.65 1.34 -26.62
CA GLU A 137 3.31 1.89 -26.79
C GLU A 137 2.38 1.56 -25.61
N CYS A 138 2.63 0.45 -24.88
CA CYS A 138 1.84 0.14 -23.68
C CYS A 138 1.92 1.23 -22.61
N ILE A 139 3.03 1.99 -22.55
CA ILE A 139 3.22 3.12 -21.63
C ILE A 139 2.29 4.28 -22.01
N SER A 140 2.28 4.67 -23.29
CA SER A 140 1.38 5.74 -23.76
C SER A 140 -0.09 5.33 -23.70
N LYS A 141 -0.37 4.04 -23.97
CA LYS A 141 -1.71 3.48 -23.82
C LYS A 141 -2.20 3.59 -22.37
N LEU A 142 -1.38 3.16 -21.39
CA LEU A 142 -1.74 3.29 -19.97
C LEU A 142 -2.02 4.73 -19.58
N PHE A 143 -1.16 5.68 -19.98
CA PHE A 143 -1.39 7.10 -19.72
C PHE A 143 -2.72 7.60 -20.31
N ASN A 144 -3.04 7.23 -21.55
CA ASN A 144 -4.29 7.64 -22.21
C ASN A 144 -5.53 7.01 -21.55
N ASP A 145 -5.46 5.73 -21.16
CA ASP A 145 -6.53 5.06 -20.44
C ASP A 145 -6.79 5.73 -19.08
N MET A 146 -5.72 6.07 -18.36
CA MET A 146 -5.79 6.79 -17.09
C MET A 146 -6.36 8.21 -17.27
N LYS A 147 -5.89 8.95 -18.26
CA LYS A 147 -6.39 10.28 -18.57
C LYS A 147 -7.90 10.25 -18.85
N THR A 148 -8.35 9.31 -19.66
CA THR A 148 -9.78 9.18 -20.04
C THR A 148 -10.68 8.86 -18.85
N SER A 149 -10.18 8.12 -17.86
CA SER A 149 -10.94 7.70 -16.68
C SER A 149 -10.76 8.61 -15.45
N PHE A 150 -9.92 9.64 -15.56
CA PHE A 150 -9.61 10.55 -14.47
C PHE A 150 -10.79 11.45 -14.09
N ASP A 151 -11.01 11.63 -12.80
CA ASP A 151 -12.00 12.58 -12.28
C ASP A 151 -11.45 14.02 -12.28
N GLU A 152 -11.80 14.77 -13.31
CA GLU A 152 -11.32 16.16 -13.50
C GLU A 152 -11.79 17.12 -12.40
N GLU A 153 -12.83 16.80 -11.64
CA GLU A 153 -13.36 17.67 -10.60
C GLU A 153 -12.71 17.40 -9.24
N TYR A 154 -12.64 16.14 -8.83
CA TYR A 154 -12.20 15.72 -7.50
C TYR A 154 -10.89 14.92 -7.47
N GLY A 155 -10.28 14.67 -8.60
CA GLY A 155 -9.11 13.79 -8.70
C GLY A 155 -9.44 12.32 -8.45
N GLY A 156 -8.46 11.46 -8.67
CA GLY A 156 -8.64 10.01 -8.56
C GLY A 156 -9.41 9.39 -9.71
N TYR A 157 -9.80 8.13 -9.54
CA TYR A 157 -10.45 7.32 -10.55
C TYR A 157 -11.76 6.74 -10.03
N GLY A 158 -12.74 6.56 -10.95
CA GLY A 158 -14.05 6.01 -10.60
C GLY A 158 -14.97 7.01 -9.91
N GLY A 159 -16.18 6.58 -9.58
CA GLY A 159 -17.19 7.38 -8.89
C GLY A 159 -17.22 7.09 -7.39
N ALA A 160 -17.91 6.01 -7.01
CA ALA A 160 -18.03 5.52 -5.64
C ALA A 160 -18.18 3.98 -5.67
N PRO A 161 -17.46 3.25 -4.81
CA PRO A 161 -16.41 3.73 -3.90
C PRO A 161 -15.15 4.21 -4.64
N LYS A 162 -14.37 5.13 -4.02
CA LYS A 162 -13.17 5.71 -4.61
C LYS A 162 -11.94 5.35 -3.77
N PHE A 163 -10.98 4.66 -4.40
CA PHE A 163 -9.77 4.15 -3.74
C PHE A 163 -8.54 5.03 -4.02
N PRO A 164 -7.57 5.11 -3.10
CA PRO A 164 -6.31 5.84 -3.30
C PRO A 164 -5.45 5.36 -4.48
N GLN A 165 -5.37 4.04 -4.74
CA GLN A 165 -4.69 3.42 -5.88
C GLN A 165 -3.26 3.95 -6.13
N ALA A 166 -2.39 3.85 -5.14
CA ALA A 166 -1.04 4.45 -5.16
C ALA A 166 -0.19 4.04 -6.38
N SER A 167 -0.31 2.81 -6.87
CA SER A 167 0.43 2.33 -8.05
C SER A 167 0.14 3.14 -9.31
N ASN A 168 -1.11 3.59 -9.51
CA ASN A 168 -1.50 4.45 -10.62
C ASN A 168 -0.75 5.79 -10.58
N PHE A 169 -0.68 6.40 -9.42
CA PHE A 169 -0.04 7.72 -9.26
C PHE A 169 1.48 7.63 -9.25
N ASN A 170 2.06 6.53 -8.76
CA ASN A 170 3.49 6.26 -8.91
C ASN A 170 3.90 6.16 -10.39
N PHE A 171 3.09 5.47 -11.21
CA PHE A 171 3.28 5.46 -12.66
C PHE A 171 3.24 6.87 -13.25
N LEU A 172 2.22 7.67 -12.92
CA LEU A 172 2.07 9.03 -13.45
C LEU A 172 3.22 9.96 -13.06
N LEU A 173 3.74 9.87 -11.81
CA LEU A 173 4.91 10.65 -11.39
C LEU A 173 6.16 10.28 -12.19
N ARG A 174 6.41 8.99 -12.40
CA ARG A 174 7.54 8.52 -13.22
C ARG A 174 7.37 8.91 -14.68
N PHE A 175 6.18 8.75 -15.24
CA PHE A 175 5.85 9.17 -16.60
C PHE A 175 6.09 10.68 -16.79
N SER A 176 5.61 11.50 -15.87
CA SER A 176 5.86 12.94 -15.86
C SER A 176 7.35 13.27 -15.79
N SER A 177 8.12 12.58 -14.93
CA SER A 177 9.57 12.79 -14.81
C SER A 177 10.31 12.49 -16.12
N PHE A 178 9.94 11.42 -16.82
CA PHE A 178 10.59 11.03 -18.08
C PHE A 178 10.09 11.82 -19.30
N LYS A 179 8.98 12.54 -19.16
CA LYS A 179 8.41 13.39 -20.21
C LYS A 179 8.18 14.84 -19.71
N SER A 180 9.07 15.35 -18.87
CA SER A 180 8.90 16.64 -18.17
C SER A 180 8.62 17.82 -19.10
N ASP A 181 9.18 17.83 -20.31
CA ASP A 181 9.02 18.90 -21.28
C ASP A 181 7.77 18.78 -22.16
N SER A 182 7.03 17.68 -22.06
CA SER A 182 5.81 17.42 -22.85
C SER A 182 4.54 17.88 -22.10
N GLU A 183 3.49 18.17 -22.86
CA GLU A 183 2.17 18.46 -22.28
C GLU A 183 1.60 17.24 -21.56
N GLU A 184 1.84 16.01 -22.06
CA GLU A 184 1.45 14.77 -21.40
C GLU A 184 2.09 14.61 -20.01
N GLY A 185 3.39 14.95 -19.89
CA GLY A 185 4.10 14.91 -18.61
C GLY A 185 3.55 15.91 -17.60
N LYS A 186 3.23 17.14 -18.04
CA LYS A 186 2.60 18.16 -17.18
C LYS A 186 1.20 17.73 -16.75
N GLU A 187 0.43 17.15 -17.65
CA GLU A 187 -0.90 16.64 -17.36
C GLU A 187 -0.86 15.50 -16.33
N ALA A 188 0.05 14.53 -16.51
CA ALA A 188 0.27 13.45 -15.55
C ALA A 188 0.58 13.97 -14.15
N SER A 189 1.48 14.97 -14.04
CA SER A 189 1.77 15.57 -12.73
C SER A 189 0.57 16.29 -12.12
N ASN A 190 -0.22 17.01 -12.94
CA ASN A 190 -1.42 17.68 -12.45
C ASN A 190 -2.49 16.71 -11.93
N MET A 191 -2.67 15.57 -12.59
CA MET A 191 -3.57 14.50 -12.11
C MET A 191 -3.16 14.00 -10.73
N VAL A 192 -1.86 13.73 -10.52
CA VAL A 192 -1.34 13.30 -9.21
C VAL A 192 -1.57 14.36 -8.17
N LEU A 193 -1.14 15.60 -8.43
CA LEU A 193 -1.19 16.68 -7.45
C LEU A 193 -2.62 17.01 -7.04
N LYS A 194 -3.54 17.04 -8.00
CA LYS A 194 -4.95 17.24 -7.72
C LYS A 194 -5.50 16.14 -6.81
N THR A 195 -5.20 14.89 -7.10
CA THR A 195 -5.67 13.78 -6.29
C THR A 195 -5.14 13.83 -4.86
N LEU A 196 -3.83 14.05 -4.71
CA LEU A 196 -3.20 14.16 -3.38
C LEU A 196 -3.80 15.31 -2.56
N GLU A 197 -4.08 16.44 -3.23
CA GLU A 197 -4.73 17.60 -2.60
C GLU A 197 -6.15 17.27 -2.11
N PHE A 198 -6.96 16.65 -2.95
CA PHE A 198 -8.33 16.30 -2.57
C PHE A 198 -8.40 15.22 -1.51
N MET A 199 -7.49 14.23 -1.54
CA MET A 199 -7.38 13.23 -0.48
C MET A 199 -6.93 13.85 0.85
N GLU A 200 -5.94 14.74 0.84
CA GLU A 200 -5.45 15.42 2.06
C GLU A 200 -6.53 16.30 2.69
N LYS A 201 -7.35 16.98 1.89
CA LYS A 201 -8.46 17.81 2.35
C LYS A 201 -9.70 17.02 2.70
N GLY A 202 -9.88 15.85 2.11
CA GLY A 202 -11.04 14.99 2.25
C GLY A 202 -11.20 14.40 3.65
N GLY A 203 -12.38 13.84 3.94
CA GLY A 203 -12.60 13.07 5.15
C GLY A 203 -11.97 11.67 5.12
N ILE A 204 -11.46 11.25 3.95
CA ILE A 204 -10.61 10.05 3.87
C ILE A 204 -9.31 10.23 4.66
N HIS A 205 -8.85 11.46 4.86
CA HIS A 205 -7.78 11.81 5.78
C HIS A 205 -8.35 12.04 7.18
N ASP A 206 -7.88 11.30 8.16
CA ASP A 206 -8.23 11.51 9.57
C ASP A 206 -7.52 12.76 10.10
N HIS A 207 -8.21 13.90 10.07
CA HIS A 207 -7.67 15.20 10.46
C HIS A 207 -7.29 15.34 11.95
N VAL A 208 -7.74 14.41 12.80
CA VAL A 208 -7.44 14.40 14.24
C VAL A 208 -6.38 13.36 14.58
N GLY A 209 -6.56 12.09 14.18
CA GLY A 209 -5.65 10.99 14.49
C GLY A 209 -4.57 10.77 13.44
N GLN A 210 -4.69 11.47 12.32
CA GLN A 210 -3.82 11.35 11.16
C GLN A 210 -3.92 10.00 10.43
N GLY A 211 -3.28 9.91 9.27
CA GLY A 211 -3.36 8.77 8.37
C GLY A 211 -4.62 8.79 7.51
N PHE A 212 -4.75 7.78 6.68
CA PHE A 212 -5.80 7.68 5.69
C PHE A 212 -6.68 6.45 5.95
N HIS A 213 -7.98 6.63 5.80
CA HIS A 213 -8.93 5.53 5.74
C HIS A 213 -8.79 4.80 4.39
N ARG A 214 -9.33 3.59 4.31
CA ARG A 214 -9.11 2.67 3.21
C ARG A 214 -9.61 3.18 1.86
N TYR A 215 -10.85 3.71 1.82
CA TYR A 215 -11.45 4.29 0.61
C TYR A 215 -12.55 5.27 0.99
N SER A 216 -12.96 6.10 0.04
CA SER A 216 -14.15 6.94 0.17
C SER A 216 -15.39 6.22 -0.35
N THR A 217 -16.48 6.29 0.39
CA THR A 217 -17.79 5.75 -0.02
C THR A 217 -18.49 6.66 -1.03
N ASP A 218 -17.93 7.84 -1.30
CA ASP A 218 -18.42 8.84 -2.25
C ASP A 218 -17.34 9.34 -3.21
N ARG A 219 -17.75 10.08 -4.23
CA ARG A 219 -16.87 10.65 -5.26
C ARG A 219 -15.99 11.79 -4.73
N PHE A 220 -16.37 12.41 -3.60
CA PHE A 220 -15.81 13.68 -3.12
C PHE A 220 -14.67 13.51 -2.11
N TRP A 221 -14.26 12.29 -1.79
CA TRP A 221 -13.32 11.95 -0.74
C TRP A 221 -13.81 12.35 0.67
N HIS A 222 -15.15 12.47 0.88
CA HIS A 222 -15.72 12.99 2.11
C HIS A 222 -15.97 11.91 3.15
N VAL A 223 -16.93 11.00 2.92
CA VAL A 223 -17.27 9.95 3.90
C VAL A 223 -16.48 8.69 3.58
N PRO A 224 -15.52 8.29 4.42
CA PRO A 224 -14.74 7.10 4.17
C PRO A 224 -15.45 5.84 4.70
N HIS A 225 -14.98 4.67 4.26
CA HIS A 225 -14.98 3.47 5.07
C HIS A 225 -13.85 3.61 6.09
N PHE A 226 -14.19 3.63 7.39
CA PHE A 226 -13.29 4.11 8.44
C PHE A 226 -12.15 3.18 8.82
N GLU A 227 -12.02 2.01 8.18
CA GLU A 227 -10.90 1.10 8.32
C GLU A 227 -9.57 1.80 7.92
N LYS A 228 -8.49 1.50 8.63
CA LYS A 228 -7.14 1.93 8.25
C LYS A 228 -6.26 0.70 8.07
N MET A 229 -5.62 0.59 6.89
CA MET A 229 -4.74 -0.51 6.56
C MET A 229 -3.29 -0.06 6.53
N LEU A 230 -2.38 -0.86 7.06
CA LEU A 230 -0.94 -0.55 7.07
C LEU A 230 -0.38 -0.38 5.65
N TYR A 231 -0.78 -1.23 4.70
CA TYR A 231 -0.32 -1.15 3.31
C TYR A 231 -0.74 0.14 2.60
N ASP A 232 -1.92 0.71 2.94
CA ASP A 232 -2.35 2.00 2.40
C ASP A 232 -1.48 3.13 2.95
N GLN A 233 -1.25 3.15 4.28
CA GLN A 233 -0.37 4.15 4.90
C GLN A 233 1.03 4.12 4.29
N ALA A 234 1.58 2.92 4.11
CA ALA A 234 2.92 2.71 3.58
C ALA A 234 3.08 3.23 2.15
N GLN A 235 2.15 2.86 1.27
CA GLN A 235 2.18 3.27 -0.14
C GLN A 235 1.90 4.77 -0.31
N LEU A 236 0.97 5.32 0.47
CA LEU A 236 0.71 6.76 0.48
C LEU A 236 1.89 7.54 1.03
N ALA A 237 2.66 7.00 2.00
CA ALA A 237 3.89 7.63 2.47
C ALA A 237 4.90 7.84 1.34
N VAL A 238 5.12 6.81 0.51
CA VAL A 238 5.97 6.92 -0.69
C VAL A 238 5.41 7.96 -1.65
N LEU A 239 4.12 7.86 -1.98
CA LEU A 239 3.48 8.72 -2.99
C LEU A 239 3.51 10.21 -2.58
N TYR A 240 3.21 10.53 -1.33
CA TYR A 240 3.29 11.91 -0.84
C TYR A 240 4.74 12.43 -0.73
N ALA A 241 5.71 11.57 -0.36
CA ALA A 241 7.12 11.94 -0.34
C ALA A 241 7.63 12.24 -1.76
N ASP A 242 7.33 11.39 -2.73
CA ASP A 242 7.71 11.54 -4.12
C ASP A 242 7.02 12.76 -4.76
N GLY A 243 5.73 12.98 -4.48
CA GLY A 243 5.00 14.16 -4.90
C GLY A 243 5.57 15.46 -4.34
N TYR A 244 6.01 15.47 -3.07
CA TYR A 244 6.71 16.63 -2.47
C TYR A 244 8.05 16.89 -3.18
N GLN A 245 8.84 15.84 -3.46
CA GLN A 245 10.14 15.94 -4.12
C GLN A 245 10.01 16.43 -5.57
N PHE A 246 8.94 16.06 -6.26
CA PHE A 246 8.67 16.47 -7.65
C PHE A 246 8.52 18.00 -7.82
N GLY A 247 8.44 18.77 -6.72
CA GLY A 247 8.63 20.24 -6.73
C GLY A 247 7.39 21.09 -6.87
N THR A 248 6.22 20.53 -7.10
CA THR A 248 4.97 21.28 -7.24
C THR A 248 4.22 21.40 -5.91
N ILE A 249 4.49 20.53 -4.97
CA ILE A 249 3.88 20.50 -3.61
C ILE A 249 4.66 21.36 -2.59
N ARG A 250 5.63 22.20 -2.99
CA ARG A 250 6.23 23.19 -2.06
C ARG A 250 5.20 24.14 -1.44
N LYS A 251 4.02 24.29 -2.05
CA LYS A 251 2.85 24.98 -1.46
C LYS A 251 2.16 24.13 -0.39
N PHE A 252 2.17 22.82 -0.52
CA PHE A 252 1.90 21.91 0.57
C PHE A 252 3.20 21.78 1.37
N LYS A 253 3.42 22.64 2.35
CA LYS A 253 4.14 22.18 3.53
C LYS A 253 3.34 20.96 3.98
N LEU A 254 3.71 19.79 3.47
CA LEU A 254 3.37 18.53 4.10
C LEU A 254 3.63 18.82 5.56
N LYS A 255 2.55 18.98 6.30
CA LYS A 255 2.66 19.12 7.73
C LYS A 255 3.23 17.78 8.14
N THR A 256 4.58 17.72 8.18
CA THR A 256 5.37 16.56 8.57
C THR A 256 4.89 15.98 9.91
N HIS A 257 4.09 16.76 10.64
CA HIS A 257 3.36 16.33 11.82
C HIS A 257 2.28 15.29 11.53
N SER A 258 1.64 15.29 10.34
CA SER A 258 0.57 14.33 10.07
C SER A 258 1.07 12.89 9.93
N TRP A 259 2.29 12.70 9.40
CA TRP A 259 2.93 11.38 9.30
C TRP A 259 3.53 10.88 10.62
N LYS A 260 3.93 11.79 11.52
CA LYS A 260 4.47 11.43 12.84
C LYS A 260 3.46 10.64 13.68
N LEU A 261 2.16 10.93 13.54
CA LEU A 261 1.11 10.32 14.35
C LEU A 261 0.49 9.07 13.68
N SER A 262 0.33 9.06 12.34
CA SER A 262 -0.30 7.92 11.65
C SER A 262 0.48 6.61 11.80
N SER A 263 1.82 6.68 11.82
CA SER A 263 2.64 5.50 12.06
C SER A 263 2.61 5.04 13.54
N LEU A 264 2.10 5.86 14.47
CA LEU A 264 2.06 5.50 15.89
C LEU A 264 0.92 4.54 16.23
N VAL A 265 -0.22 4.60 15.53
CA VAL A 265 -1.36 3.71 15.77
C VAL A 265 -0.96 2.25 15.50
N PHE A 266 -0.17 2.01 14.45
CA PHE A 266 0.28 0.67 14.05
C PHE A 266 1.59 0.24 14.71
N LEU A 267 2.26 1.13 15.48
CA LEU A 267 3.61 0.84 15.99
C LEU A 267 3.57 -0.10 17.20
N GLN A 268 4.16 -1.29 17.03
CA GLN A 268 4.47 -2.20 18.12
C GLN A 268 5.72 -1.70 18.88
N LYS A 269 5.76 -1.87 20.20
CA LYS A 269 6.87 -1.36 21.07
C LYS A 269 8.26 -1.84 20.65
N LEU A 270 8.38 -3.04 20.12
CA LEU A 270 9.64 -3.63 19.67
C LEU A 270 10.05 -3.21 18.26
N GLY A 271 9.19 -2.48 17.51
CA GLY A 271 9.53 -1.83 16.24
C GLY A 271 8.75 -2.26 15.02
N GLY A 272 8.05 -3.40 15.06
CA GLY A 272 7.16 -3.84 13.98
C GLY A 272 5.88 -3.01 13.91
N PHE A 273 5.10 -3.22 12.85
CA PHE A 273 3.81 -2.55 12.63
C PHE A 273 2.68 -3.57 12.56
N TYR A 274 1.59 -3.27 13.26
CA TYR A 274 0.33 -4.00 13.20
C TYR A 274 -0.38 -3.79 11.86
N SER A 275 -1.29 -4.69 11.50
CA SER A 275 -1.91 -4.76 10.17
C SER A 275 -2.97 -3.73 9.91
N ALA A 276 -3.93 -3.56 10.83
CA ALA A 276 -5.13 -2.78 10.56
C ALA A 276 -5.80 -2.24 11.82
N GLU A 277 -6.55 -1.16 11.66
CA GLU A 277 -7.51 -0.64 12.63
C GLU A 277 -8.91 -0.78 12.03
N ASP A 278 -9.83 -1.42 12.78
CA ASP A 278 -11.22 -1.69 12.36
C ASP A 278 -11.99 -0.39 12.06
N ALA A 279 -12.91 -0.45 11.13
CA ALA A 279 -13.85 0.66 10.86
C ALA A 279 -14.84 0.88 11.99
N ASP A 280 -15.18 -0.20 12.71
CA ASP A 280 -16.24 -0.25 13.69
C ASP A 280 -15.72 -0.09 15.13
N SER A 281 -16.39 0.74 15.92
CA SER A 281 -16.14 0.87 17.36
C SER A 281 -17.43 1.08 18.14
N LEU A 282 -17.38 0.87 19.47
CA LEU A 282 -18.51 1.22 20.33
C LEU A 282 -18.64 2.75 20.42
N PRO A 283 -19.84 3.31 20.22
CA PRO A 283 -20.07 4.76 20.39
C PRO A 283 -19.72 5.27 21.79
N ASN A 284 -19.97 4.47 22.80
CA ASN A 284 -19.57 4.71 24.19
C ASN A 284 -19.37 3.37 24.94
N LYS A 285 -18.87 3.42 26.19
CA LYS A 285 -18.54 2.24 26.99
C LYS A 285 -19.73 1.40 27.42
N THR A 286 -20.95 1.94 27.34
CA THR A 286 -22.20 1.28 27.76
C THR A 286 -22.99 0.68 26.59
N ASP A 287 -22.60 1.03 25.34
CA ASP A 287 -23.25 0.47 24.16
C ASP A 287 -22.82 -0.98 23.93
N SER A 288 -23.76 -1.80 23.46
CA SER A 288 -23.52 -3.21 23.12
C SER A 288 -23.19 -3.44 21.64
N HIS A 289 -23.43 -2.45 20.80
CA HIS A 289 -23.26 -2.56 19.35
C HIS A 289 -22.24 -1.56 18.83
N LYS A 290 -21.27 -2.06 18.11
CA LYS A 290 -20.32 -1.24 17.36
C LYS A 290 -21.02 -0.53 16.20
N LYS A 291 -20.52 0.66 15.83
CA LYS A 291 -20.97 1.43 14.67
C LYS A 291 -19.76 1.86 13.86
N GLU A 292 -19.91 1.90 12.56
CA GLU A 292 -18.89 2.38 11.67
C GLU A 292 -18.59 3.86 11.92
N GLY A 293 -17.31 4.20 12.04
CA GLY A 293 -16.84 5.57 12.23
C GLY A 293 -17.08 6.18 13.61
N ALA A 294 -17.70 5.49 14.57
CA ALA A 294 -18.07 6.06 15.88
C ALA A 294 -16.88 6.70 16.62
N PHE A 295 -15.68 6.15 16.46
CA PHE A 295 -14.46 6.71 17.05
C PHE A 295 -14.02 8.01 16.39
N CYS A 296 -14.27 8.20 15.08
CA CYS A 296 -13.69 9.26 14.27
C CYS A 296 -14.60 10.49 14.07
N VAL A 297 -15.93 10.32 14.20
CA VAL A 297 -16.89 11.38 13.89
C VAL A 297 -17.20 12.28 15.11
N TRP A 298 -17.73 13.49 14.83
CA TRP A 298 -17.94 14.53 15.82
C TRP A 298 -19.33 15.18 15.72
N GLU A 299 -19.88 15.60 16.84
CA GLU A 299 -21.00 16.53 16.88
C GLU A 299 -20.51 17.97 17.01
N GLU A 300 -21.22 18.92 16.40
CA GLU A 300 -20.83 20.34 16.51
C GLU A 300 -20.80 20.82 17.97
N GLN A 301 -21.76 20.39 18.78
CA GLN A 301 -21.85 20.78 20.19
C GLN A 301 -20.67 20.25 21.01
N GLU A 302 -20.20 19.05 20.73
CA GLU A 302 -19.02 18.46 21.36
C GLU A 302 -17.77 19.30 21.06
N ILE A 303 -17.57 19.66 19.79
CA ILE A 303 -16.44 20.52 19.38
C ILE A 303 -16.53 21.90 20.06
N LYS A 304 -17.70 22.53 20.06
CA LYS A 304 -17.89 23.83 20.69
C LYS A 304 -17.60 23.80 22.20
N LYS A 305 -18.00 22.74 22.87
CA LYS A 305 -17.73 22.55 24.31
C LYS A 305 -16.25 22.36 24.59
N LEU A 306 -15.55 21.57 23.79
CA LEU A 306 -14.10 21.33 23.96
C LEU A 306 -13.27 22.58 23.72
N LEU A 307 -13.68 23.42 22.78
CA LEU A 307 -12.94 24.60 22.37
C LEU A 307 -13.49 25.92 22.97
N GLN A 308 -14.37 25.87 23.99
CA GLN A 308 -15.06 27.04 24.53
C GLN A 308 -14.12 28.10 25.11
N ASP A 309 -13.01 27.67 25.72
CA ASP A 309 -12.05 28.53 26.40
C ASP A 309 -10.93 29.02 25.48
N GLU A 310 -10.79 28.43 24.30
CA GLU A 310 -9.77 28.79 23.31
C GLU A 310 -10.26 29.97 22.45
N ARG A 311 -9.62 31.13 22.59
CA ARG A 311 -10.03 32.38 21.92
C ARG A 311 -8.83 33.17 21.42
N VAL A 312 -9.06 33.92 20.35
CA VAL A 312 -8.09 34.86 19.78
C VAL A 312 -8.73 36.24 19.60
N THR A 313 -7.94 37.28 19.57
CA THR A 313 -8.41 38.63 19.26
C THR A 313 -8.21 38.90 17.76
N ASN A 314 -9.28 39.36 17.09
CA ASN A 314 -9.22 39.76 15.70
C ASN A 314 -8.62 41.15 15.52
N LYS A 315 -8.42 41.58 14.26
CA LYS A 315 -7.85 42.89 13.93
C LYS A 315 -8.71 44.09 14.37
N SER A 316 -9.97 43.86 14.63
CA SER A 316 -10.92 44.88 15.14
C SER A 316 -10.96 44.94 16.67
N GLY A 317 -10.26 44.06 17.36
CA GLY A 317 -10.26 43.97 18.82
C GLY A 317 -11.33 43.00 19.39
N ASP A 318 -12.11 42.35 18.53
CA ASP A 318 -13.17 41.43 18.98
C ASP A 318 -12.58 40.04 19.32
N SER A 319 -13.23 39.36 20.27
CA SER A 319 -12.86 38.00 20.66
C SER A 319 -13.51 36.96 19.75
N VAL A 320 -12.71 36.20 19.02
CA VAL A 320 -13.11 35.11 18.15
C VAL A 320 -12.80 33.76 18.80
N SER A 321 -13.78 32.83 18.83
CA SER A 321 -13.58 31.51 19.41
C SER A 321 -12.81 30.59 18.45
N ALA A 322 -11.96 29.73 18.97
CA ALA A 322 -11.29 28.69 18.20
C ALA A 322 -12.31 27.70 17.59
N SER A 323 -13.43 27.46 18.27
CA SER A 323 -14.52 26.63 17.74
C SER A 323 -15.11 27.21 16.44
N TYR A 324 -15.25 28.54 16.32
CA TYR A 324 -15.71 29.17 15.07
C TYR A 324 -14.72 28.90 13.93
N LEU A 325 -13.41 29.08 14.19
CA LEU A 325 -12.37 28.80 13.18
C LEU A 325 -12.40 27.35 12.75
N PHE A 326 -12.52 26.42 13.70
CA PHE A 326 -12.53 24.99 13.45
C PHE A 326 -13.75 24.54 12.65
N VAL A 327 -14.95 24.92 13.10
CA VAL A 327 -16.24 24.60 12.44
C VAL A 327 -16.25 25.13 11.01
N LYS A 328 -15.79 26.38 10.80
CA LYS A 328 -15.71 27.00 9.48
C LYS A 328 -14.72 26.26 8.57
N HIS A 329 -13.52 25.94 9.06
CA HIS A 329 -12.45 25.33 8.29
C HIS A 329 -12.78 23.89 7.90
N TYR A 330 -13.33 23.11 8.84
CA TYR A 330 -13.60 21.68 8.65
C TYR A 330 -15.05 21.36 8.24
N GLY A 331 -15.82 22.34 7.83
CA GLY A 331 -17.16 22.12 7.29
C GLY A 331 -18.10 21.38 8.24
N VAL A 332 -18.01 21.71 9.55
CA VAL A 332 -18.89 21.13 10.57
C VAL A 332 -20.26 21.79 10.49
N GLU A 333 -21.32 20.99 10.49
CA GLU A 333 -22.72 21.41 10.42
C GLU A 333 -23.47 20.96 11.70
N SER A 334 -24.47 21.76 12.17
CA SER A 334 -25.22 21.46 13.40
C SER A 334 -26.01 20.15 13.31
N GLU A 335 -26.55 19.85 12.13
CA GLU A 335 -27.32 18.64 11.85
C GLU A 335 -26.44 17.49 11.31
N GLY A 336 -25.11 17.68 11.32
CA GLY A 336 -24.16 16.79 10.69
C GLY A 336 -23.99 17.02 9.19
N ASN A 337 -22.78 16.81 8.68
CA ASN A 337 -22.43 17.04 7.27
C ASN A 337 -22.54 15.81 6.38
N VAL A 338 -22.87 14.64 6.94
CA VAL A 338 -23.10 13.39 6.20
C VAL A 338 -24.52 13.37 5.66
N LYS A 339 -24.67 13.20 4.35
CA LYS A 339 -26.00 13.16 3.70
C LYS A 339 -26.61 11.76 3.80
N PRO A 340 -27.96 11.62 3.79
CA PRO A 340 -28.61 10.32 3.95
C PRO A 340 -28.21 9.23 2.96
N HIS A 341 -27.85 9.59 1.74
CA HIS A 341 -27.39 8.63 0.71
C HIS A 341 -25.94 8.16 0.93
N GLN A 342 -25.15 8.85 1.76
CA GLN A 342 -23.80 8.48 2.17
C GLN A 342 -23.78 7.62 3.45
N ASP A 343 -24.93 7.44 4.09
CA ASP A 343 -25.10 6.70 5.35
C ASP A 343 -26.23 5.67 5.21
N PRO A 344 -26.03 4.58 4.43
CA PRO A 344 -27.08 3.58 4.21
C PRO A 344 -27.50 2.85 5.49
N HIS A 345 -26.63 2.76 6.49
CA HIS A 345 -26.89 2.11 7.79
C HIS A 345 -27.48 3.07 8.83
N LYS A 346 -27.57 4.37 8.54
CA LYS A 346 -28.08 5.44 9.42
C LYS A 346 -27.31 5.56 10.75
N GLU A 347 -26.02 5.29 10.72
CA GLU A 347 -25.12 5.30 11.89
C GLU A 347 -24.46 6.68 12.10
N LEU A 348 -24.41 7.52 11.04
CA LEU A 348 -23.72 8.82 11.02
C LEU A 348 -24.71 10.01 11.13
N ARG A 349 -25.96 9.78 11.45
CA ARG A 349 -26.96 10.86 11.58
C ARG A 349 -26.57 11.86 12.66
N GLY A 350 -26.53 13.16 12.33
CA GLY A 350 -26.12 14.22 13.26
C GLY A 350 -24.61 14.30 13.49
N LYS A 351 -23.84 13.49 12.79
CA LYS A 351 -22.37 13.44 12.91
C LYS A 351 -21.69 14.18 11.78
N ASN A 352 -20.49 14.65 12.06
CA ASN A 352 -19.61 15.30 11.09
C ASN A 352 -18.36 14.45 10.85
N VAL A 353 -18.07 14.22 9.58
CA VAL A 353 -16.77 13.79 9.11
C VAL A 353 -16.00 15.07 8.75
N LEU A 354 -14.85 15.28 9.36
CA LEU A 354 -14.05 16.48 9.14
C LEU A 354 -13.53 16.52 7.71
N ILE A 355 -13.78 17.63 7.00
CA ILE A 355 -13.33 17.86 5.64
C ILE A 355 -12.95 19.33 5.46
N VAL A 356 -11.78 19.60 4.89
CA VAL A 356 -11.33 20.98 4.67
C VAL A 356 -12.18 21.63 3.56
N ARG A 357 -12.99 22.63 3.93
CA ARG A 357 -13.89 23.35 3.01
C ARG A 357 -13.33 24.66 2.48
N GLY A 358 -12.27 25.18 3.05
CA GLY A 358 -11.65 26.40 2.62
C GLY A 358 -10.17 26.47 2.95
N SER A 359 -9.46 27.39 2.32
CA SER A 359 -8.06 27.67 2.64
C SER A 359 -7.92 28.32 4.01
N LEU A 360 -6.70 28.25 4.59
CA LEU A 360 -6.38 29.03 5.81
C LEU A 360 -6.66 30.51 5.60
N GLN A 361 -6.38 31.06 4.39
CA GLN A 361 -6.61 32.45 4.03
C GLN A 361 -8.10 32.81 4.06
N GLU A 362 -8.98 31.94 3.54
CA GLU A 362 -10.42 32.17 3.57
C GLU A 362 -10.97 32.15 4.99
N THR A 363 -10.50 31.21 5.81
CA THR A 363 -10.87 31.13 7.24
C THR A 363 -10.36 32.37 8.00
N ALA A 364 -9.12 32.78 7.76
CA ALA A 364 -8.50 33.96 8.35
C ALA A 364 -9.27 35.25 7.99
N ARG A 365 -9.62 35.41 6.70
CA ARG A 365 -10.41 36.57 6.21
C ARG A 365 -11.79 36.61 6.86
N ALA A 366 -12.47 35.47 6.96
CA ALA A 366 -13.80 35.39 7.57
C ALA A 366 -13.78 35.74 9.07
N ALA A 367 -12.69 35.46 9.76
CA ALA A 367 -12.53 35.74 11.20
C ALA A 367 -11.84 37.07 11.51
N GLY A 368 -11.27 37.74 10.52
CA GLY A 368 -10.49 38.98 10.71
C GLY A 368 -9.17 38.78 11.46
N VAL A 369 -8.55 37.61 11.33
CA VAL A 369 -7.26 37.24 11.97
C VAL A 369 -6.20 36.94 10.90
N ASP A 370 -4.96 36.68 11.30
CA ASP A 370 -3.90 36.29 10.38
C ASP A 370 -3.91 34.76 10.11
N GLU A 371 -3.39 34.35 8.95
CA GLU A 371 -3.33 32.92 8.57
C GLU A 371 -2.51 32.09 9.57
N SER A 372 -1.42 32.65 10.12
CA SER A 372 -0.61 32.00 11.17
C SER A 372 -1.43 31.71 12.42
N THR A 373 -2.25 32.69 12.85
CA THR A 373 -3.14 32.55 14.00
C THR A 373 -4.16 31.42 13.76
N VAL A 374 -4.75 31.35 12.56
CA VAL A 374 -5.67 30.24 12.20
C VAL A 374 -4.94 28.91 12.26
N ALA A 375 -3.75 28.83 11.66
CA ALA A 375 -2.98 27.59 11.65
C ALA A 375 -2.63 27.08 13.06
N GLU A 376 -2.22 27.97 13.96
CA GLU A 376 -1.93 27.68 15.35
C GLU A 376 -3.19 27.21 16.13
N GLN A 377 -4.29 27.94 15.98
CA GLN A 377 -5.54 27.56 16.63
C GLN A 377 -6.10 26.23 16.14
N LEU A 378 -6.03 25.94 14.84
CA LEU A 378 -6.43 24.65 14.28
C LEU A 378 -5.51 23.52 14.75
N ALA A 379 -4.21 23.77 14.91
CA ALA A 379 -3.28 22.78 15.46
C ALA A 379 -3.63 22.46 16.90
N ARG A 380 -3.82 23.51 17.73
CA ARG A 380 -4.22 23.35 19.13
C ARG A 380 -5.57 22.64 19.27
N ALA A 381 -6.56 23.02 18.46
CA ALA A 381 -7.87 22.38 18.46
C ALA A 381 -7.76 20.88 18.13
N ARG A 382 -6.95 20.49 17.13
CA ARG A 382 -6.73 19.06 16.81
C ARG A 382 -6.10 18.29 17.96
N GLU A 383 -5.17 18.88 18.71
CA GLU A 383 -4.59 18.26 19.92
C GLU A 383 -5.66 17.99 20.98
N LEU A 384 -6.51 18.98 21.28
CA LEU A 384 -7.60 18.85 22.25
C LEU A 384 -8.63 17.79 21.82
N LEU A 385 -8.99 17.77 20.53
CA LEU A 385 -9.89 16.76 19.99
C LEU A 385 -9.24 15.37 20.03
N PHE A 386 -7.95 15.26 19.76
CA PHE A 386 -7.23 14.00 19.85
C PHE A 386 -7.22 13.45 21.28
N GLU A 387 -6.92 14.28 22.29
CA GLU A 387 -6.97 13.91 23.69
C GLU A 387 -8.38 13.45 24.14
N GLU A 388 -9.43 14.14 23.68
CA GLU A 388 -10.80 13.75 23.96
C GLU A 388 -11.19 12.43 23.30
N ARG A 389 -10.78 12.25 22.03
CA ARG A 389 -11.04 11.02 21.27
C ARG A 389 -10.42 9.79 21.93
N GLN A 390 -9.25 9.91 22.58
CA GLN A 390 -8.61 8.80 23.30
C GLN A 390 -9.42 8.27 24.49
N LYS A 391 -10.45 9.00 24.95
CA LYS A 391 -11.35 8.56 26.02
C LYS A 391 -12.49 7.68 25.51
N ARG A 392 -12.76 7.71 24.18
CA ARG A 392 -13.74 6.87 23.51
C ARG A 392 -13.25 5.42 23.42
N PRO A 393 -14.16 4.42 23.36
CA PRO A 393 -13.78 3.07 23.03
C PRO A 393 -13.03 3.02 21.67
N PRO A 394 -11.77 2.56 21.63
CA PRO A 394 -11.04 2.51 20.36
C PRO A 394 -11.60 1.42 19.46
N PRO A 395 -11.41 1.53 18.13
CA PRO A 395 -11.60 0.43 17.20
C PRO A 395 -10.71 -0.75 17.56
N HIS A 396 -11.09 -1.94 17.12
CA HIS A 396 -10.24 -3.11 17.27
C HIS A 396 -8.96 -2.91 16.44
N LEU A 397 -7.83 -3.16 17.09
CA LEU A 397 -6.52 -3.16 16.43
C LEU A 397 -6.19 -4.61 16.06
N ASP A 398 -6.08 -4.89 14.76
CA ASP A 398 -5.58 -6.17 14.29
C ASP A 398 -4.08 -6.23 14.54
N THR A 399 -3.69 -7.01 15.54
CA THR A 399 -2.32 -7.10 16.03
C THR A 399 -1.45 -8.10 15.26
N LYS A 400 -1.93 -8.65 14.15
CA LYS A 400 -1.05 -9.35 13.20
C LYS A 400 0.03 -8.40 12.70
N MET A 401 1.23 -8.90 12.53
CA MET A 401 2.35 -8.19 11.93
C MET A 401 2.79 -8.97 10.69
N ILE A 402 2.34 -8.51 9.52
CA ILE A 402 2.57 -9.16 8.23
C ILE A 402 3.87 -8.66 7.64
N THR A 403 4.73 -9.56 7.19
CA THR A 403 6.06 -9.26 6.67
C THR A 403 6.00 -8.33 5.45
N ALA A 404 5.14 -8.62 4.47
CA ALA A 404 4.94 -7.81 3.28
C ALA A 404 4.61 -6.35 3.62
N TRP A 405 3.65 -6.14 4.51
CA TRP A 405 3.19 -4.79 4.88
C TRP A 405 4.21 -4.02 5.72
N ASN A 406 4.97 -4.73 6.55
CA ASN A 406 6.13 -4.14 7.24
C ASN A 406 7.22 -3.73 6.23
N GLY A 407 7.47 -4.53 5.19
CA GLY A 407 8.37 -4.19 4.09
C GLY A 407 7.95 -2.91 3.36
N LEU A 408 6.66 -2.77 3.04
CA LEU A 408 6.11 -1.54 2.44
C LEU A 408 6.27 -0.33 3.37
N MET A 409 6.02 -0.50 4.70
CA MET A 409 6.16 0.60 5.66
C MET A 409 7.63 1.00 5.86
N ILE A 410 8.57 0.06 5.85
CA ILE A 410 10.01 0.35 5.85
C ILE A 410 10.36 1.22 4.64
N SER A 411 9.85 0.88 3.44
CA SER A 411 10.02 1.68 2.23
C SER A 411 9.44 3.09 2.40
N GLY A 412 8.20 3.22 2.89
CA GLY A 412 7.55 4.51 3.13
C GLY A 412 8.33 5.42 4.08
N LEU A 413 8.80 4.86 5.20
CA LEU A 413 9.60 5.59 6.19
C LEU A 413 10.98 5.96 5.64
N ALA A 414 11.65 5.07 4.92
CA ALA A 414 12.94 5.33 4.29
C ALA A 414 12.84 6.45 3.24
N ARG A 415 11.78 6.45 2.41
CA ARG A 415 11.51 7.54 1.46
C ARG A 415 11.22 8.86 2.17
N ALA A 416 10.43 8.85 3.23
CA ALA A 416 10.17 10.03 4.05
C ALA A 416 11.47 10.58 4.66
N ALA A 417 12.36 9.72 5.16
CA ALA A 417 13.67 10.13 5.68
C ALA A 417 14.53 10.82 4.61
N GLN A 418 14.62 10.22 3.41
CA GLN A 418 15.37 10.79 2.29
C GLN A 418 14.86 12.19 1.91
N VAL A 419 13.54 12.33 1.76
CA VAL A 419 12.93 13.53 1.20
C VAL A 419 12.79 14.65 2.22
N LEU A 420 12.43 14.33 3.46
CA LEU A 420 12.20 15.31 4.53
C LEU A 420 13.48 15.62 5.35
N GLY A 421 14.49 14.75 5.30
CA GLY A 421 15.73 14.90 6.04
C GLY A 421 15.57 14.74 7.55
N GLU A 422 14.50 14.09 8.03
CA GLU A 422 14.24 13.86 9.45
C GLU A 422 14.70 12.45 9.86
N GLU A 423 15.71 12.35 10.71
CA GLU A 423 16.29 11.09 11.20
C GLU A 423 15.29 10.14 11.89
N ILE A 424 14.19 10.67 12.42
CA ILE A 424 13.20 9.86 13.14
C ILE A 424 12.60 8.79 12.21
N TYR A 425 12.42 9.07 10.92
CA TYR A 425 11.88 8.14 9.97
C TYR A 425 12.89 7.03 9.63
N GLU A 426 14.15 7.36 9.43
CA GLU A 426 15.22 6.37 9.22
C GLU A 426 15.36 5.43 10.44
N LYS A 427 15.40 5.99 11.65
CA LYS A 427 15.48 5.21 12.90
C LYS A 427 14.31 4.25 13.06
N ARG A 428 13.09 4.65 12.68
CA ARG A 428 11.90 3.79 12.70
C ARG A 428 11.97 2.70 11.64
N ALA A 429 12.36 3.04 10.41
CA ALA A 429 12.53 2.06 9.33
C ALA A 429 13.57 0.99 9.70
N ARG A 430 14.72 1.40 10.27
CA ARG A 430 15.75 0.50 10.78
C ARG A 430 15.19 -0.43 11.86
N LYS A 431 14.50 0.12 12.85
CA LYS A 431 13.92 -0.65 13.95
C LYS A 431 12.89 -1.67 13.43
N ALA A 432 12.11 -1.31 12.40
CA ALA A 432 11.18 -2.24 11.78
C ALA A 432 11.89 -3.35 11.00
N ALA A 433 12.97 -3.04 10.29
CA ALA A 433 13.79 -4.05 9.61
C ALA A 433 14.46 -5.00 10.59
N GLU A 434 14.99 -4.50 11.71
CA GLU A 434 15.54 -5.29 12.82
C GLU A 434 14.46 -6.19 13.45
N PHE A 435 13.23 -5.67 13.61
CA PHE A 435 12.09 -6.44 14.09
C PHE A 435 11.78 -7.63 13.16
N VAL A 436 11.65 -7.39 11.86
CA VAL A 436 11.41 -8.46 10.87
C VAL A 436 12.54 -9.48 10.90
N LYS A 437 13.80 -9.02 10.94
CA LYS A 437 14.98 -9.92 11.00
C LYS A 437 14.98 -10.79 12.24
N LYS A 438 14.46 -10.30 13.36
CA LYS A 438 14.43 -11.02 14.63
C LYS A 438 13.24 -12.00 14.74
N TYR A 439 12.05 -11.61 14.30
CA TYR A 439 10.82 -12.34 14.60
C TYR A 439 10.15 -12.99 13.38
N LEU A 440 10.46 -12.51 12.18
CA LEU A 440 9.84 -12.94 10.92
C LEU A 440 10.86 -13.50 9.91
N PHE A 441 12.05 -13.82 10.37
CA PHE A 441 13.11 -14.43 9.56
C PHE A 441 13.66 -15.68 10.28
N ASP A 442 13.52 -16.83 9.63
CA ASP A 442 14.12 -18.09 10.11
C ASP A 442 15.57 -18.18 9.64
N ALA A 443 16.50 -17.88 10.53
CA ALA A 443 17.93 -17.89 10.22
C ALA A 443 18.47 -19.28 9.84
N LYS A 444 17.77 -20.38 10.15
CA LYS A 444 18.20 -21.74 9.80
C LYS A 444 17.91 -22.06 8.34
N SER A 445 16.71 -21.72 7.87
CA SER A 445 16.30 -21.94 6.47
C SER A 445 16.63 -20.77 5.56
N GLY A 446 16.89 -19.58 6.11
CA GLY A 446 17.04 -18.34 5.37
C GLY A 446 15.72 -17.82 4.79
N GLN A 447 14.57 -18.29 5.28
CA GLN A 447 13.26 -17.95 4.78
C GLN A 447 12.58 -16.88 5.65
N LEU A 448 11.76 -16.05 5.03
CA LEU A 448 10.83 -15.18 5.73
C LEU A 448 9.62 -15.99 6.21
N LEU A 449 9.00 -15.52 7.28
CA LEU A 449 7.69 -15.97 7.76
C LEU A 449 6.63 -14.95 7.33
N ARG A 450 5.40 -15.42 7.13
CA ARG A 450 4.28 -14.56 6.72
C ARG A 450 3.92 -13.53 7.78
N SER A 451 3.72 -13.99 9.02
CA SER A 451 3.20 -13.14 10.10
C SER A 451 3.67 -13.58 11.47
N CYS A 452 3.60 -12.68 12.42
CA CYS A 452 3.64 -12.93 13.85
C CYS A 452 2.56 -12.08 14.54
N TYR A 453 2.34 -12.31 15.84
CA TYR A 453 1.22 -11.74 16.59
C TYR A 453 1.69 -11.09 17.88
N ARG A 454 0.83 -10.29 18.47
CA ARG A 454 1.01 -9.83 19.84
C ARG A 454 0.35 -10.83 20.78
N GLY A 455 1.11 -11.39 21.70
CA GLY A 455 0.61 -12.21 22.80
C GLY A 455 -0.14 -11.40 23.87
N ASP A 456 -0.85 -12.08 24.74
CA ASP A 456 -1.60 -11.46 25.85
C ASP A 456 -0.69 -10.70 26.83
N ASP A 457 0.56 -11.15 26.98
CA ASP A 457 1.62 -10.50 27.75
C ASP A 457 2.22 -9.26 27.05
N GLY A 458 1.84 -9.00 25.80
CA GLY A 458 2.33 -7.90 24.97
C GLY A 458 3.62 -8.21 24.21
N GLU A 459 4.18 -9.42 24.38
CA GLU A 459 5.34 -9.90 23.62
C GLU A 459 4.95 -10.41 22.22
N VAL A 460 5.95 -10.67 21.38
CA VAL A 460 5.72 -11.22 20.04
C VAL A 460 5.56 -12.74 20.14
N MET A 461 4.51 -13.25 19.55
CA MET A 461 4.12 -14.65 19.51
C MET A 461 4.09 -15.18 18.07
N GLN A 462 4.45 -16.44 17.89
CA GLN A 462 4.23 -17.20 16.66
C GLN A 462 3.18 -18.29 16.88
N ILE A 463 2.52 -18.71 15.80
CA ILE A 463 1.69 -19.92 15.82
C ILE A 463 2.57 -21.18 15.85
N ASP A 464 2.03 -22.29 16.33
CA ASP A 464 2.77 -23.56 16.49
C ASP A 464 3.42 -24.05 15.19
N THR A 465 2.77 -23.82 14.05
CA THR A 465 3.29 -24.11 12.72
C THR A 465 3.37 -22.82 11.92
N PRO A 466 4.48 -22.10 11.95
CA PRO A 466 4.64 -20.84 11.24
C PRO A 466 4.44 -21.00 9.73
N ILE A 467 3.74 -20.04 9.14
CA ILE A 467 3.53 -19.95 7.70
C ILE A 467 4.76 -19.28 7.08
N TYR A 468 5.40 -19.93 6.13
CA TYR A 468 6.50 -19.35 5.38
C TYR A 468 6.01 -18.19 4.49
N GLY A 469 6.90 -17.22 4.28
CA GLY A 469 6.61 -16.03 3.49
C GLY A 469 6.26 -16.35 2.04
N PHE A 470 5.30 -15.61 1.52
CA PHE A 470 4.90 -15.61 0.12
C PHE A 470 5.78 -14.65 -0.71
N ALA A 471 5.60 -14.62 -2.02
CA ALA A 471 6.40 -13.78 -2.91
C ALA A 471 6.34 -12.28 -2.53
N ASP A 472 5.17 -11.78 -2.12
CA ASP A 472 4.96 -10.40 -1.66
C ASP A 472 5.78 -10.08 -0.40
N ASP A 473 5.91 -11.03 0.54
CA ASP A 473 6.73 -10.87 1.74
C ASP A 473 8.20 -10.60 1.39
N TYR A 474 8.76 -11.38 0.47
CA TYR A 474 10.13 -11.18 -0.01
C TYR A 474 10.26 -9.87 -0.79
N VAL A 475 9.39 -9.66 -1.78
CA VAL A 475 9.52 -8.56 -2.73
C VAL A 475 9.39 -7.19 -2.05
N PHE A 476 8.44 -7.05 -1.13
CA PHE A 476 8.26 -5.78 -0.41
C PHE A 476 9.33 -5.57 0.67
N MET A 477 9.83 -6.64 1.30
CA MET A 477 11.01 -6.53 2.17
C MET A 477 12.24 -6.10 1.39
N ILE A 478 12.52 -6.70 0.23
CA ILE A 478 13.66 -6.30 -0.62
C ILE A 478 13.52 -4.82 -1.00
N ARG A 479 12.34 -4.37 -1.45
CA ARG A 479 12.07 -2.96 -1.76
C ARG A 479 12.36 -2.06 -0.55
N GLY A 480 11.82 -2.42 0.62
CA GLY A 480 12.04 -1.68 1.86
C GLY A 480 13.50 -1.59 2.26
N LEU A 481 14.25 -2.69 2.13
CA LEU A 481 15.68 -2.74 2.45
C LEU A 481 16.53 -1.93 1.47
N LEU A 482 16.21 -1.93 0.18
CA LEU A 482 16.88 -1.09 -0.83
C LEU A 482 16.65 0.40 -0.54
N ASP A 483 15.43 0.79 -0.16
CA ASP A 483 15.10 2.18 0.19
C ASP A 483 15.76 2.57 1.52
N LEU A 484 15.81 1.66 2.50
CA LEU A 484 16.49 1.87 3.77
C LEU A 484 18.01 1.99 3.59
N TYR A 485 18.59 1.18 2.70
CA TYR A 485 19.99 1.35 2.33
C TYR A 485 20.25 2.77 1.79
N GLU A 486 19.46 3.25 0.83
CA GLU A 486 19.64 4.59 0.26
C GLU A 486 19.40 5.73 1.30
N ALA A 487 18.59 5.50 2.32
CA ALA A 487 18.37 6.46 3.40
C ALA A 487 19.52 6.43 4.44
N SER A 488 19.98 5.24 4.79
CA SER A 488 20.95 5.02 5.86
C SER A 488 22.39 4.89 5.37
N LEU A 489 22.61 4.49 4.14
CA LEU A 489 23.90 4.12 3.54
C LEU A 489 24.65 3.03 4.34
N ASP A 490 23.91 2.15 4.99
CA ASP A 490 24.41 1.03 5.79
C ASP A 490 24.31 -0.26 4.97
N ASP A 491 25.45 -0.77 4.54
CA ASP A 491 25.58 -1.91 3.61
C ASP A 491 24.86 -3.18 4.09
N GLN A 492 24.63 -3.35 5.39
CA GLN A 492 23.94 -4.52 5.92
C GLN A 492 22.54 -4.70 5.32
N TRP A 493 21.85 -3.60 5.01
CA TRP A 493 20.49 -3.65 4.44
C TRP A 493 20.51 -4.07 2.97
N LEU A 494 21.48 -3.57 2.20
CA LEU A 494 21.69 -4.00 0.82
C LEU A 494 22.11 -5.46 0.76
N GLN A 495 23.02 -5.89 1.63
CA GLN A 495 23.45 -7.27 1.73
C GLN A 495 22.25 -8.19 2.03
N TRP A 496 21.44 -7.85 3.00
CA TRP A 496 20.27 -8.63 3.34
C TRP A 496 19.23 -8.66 2.21
N ALA A 497 19.04 -7.57 1.47
CA ALA A 497 18.19 -7.53 0.27
C ALA A 497 18.68 -8.53 -0.79
N VAL A 498 20.00 -8.63 -1.02
CA VAL A 498 20.62 -9.61 -1.95
C VAL A 498 20.41 -11.04 -1.47
N GLU A 499 20.53 -11.30 -0.16
CA GLU A 499 20.29 -12.61 0.45
C GLU A 499 18.82 -13.04 0.29
N LEU A 500 17.87 -12.13 0.56
CA LEU A 500 16.44 -12.39 0.37
C LEU A 500 16.08 -12.61 -1.10
N GLN A 501 16.70 -11.86 -2.03
CA GLN A 501 16.48 -12.05 -3.45
C GLN A 501 16.98 -13.44 -3.91
N ALA A 502 18.13 -13.89 -3.41
CA ALA A 502 18.64 -15.22 -3.72
C ALA A 502 17.68 -16.32 -3.17
N LYS A 503 17.13 -16.13 -1.99
CA LYS A 503 16.16 -17.07 -1.39
C LYS A 503 14.83 -17.07 -2.16
N LEU A 504 14.32 -15.92 -2.58
CA LEU A 504 13.14 -15.79 -3.43
C LEU A 504 13.35 -16.54 -4.76
N ASP A 505 14.52 -16.35 -5.39
CA ASP A 505 14.91 -17.05 -6.64
C ASP A 505 14.96 -18.58 -6.47
N GLU A 506 15.48 -19.06 -5.33
CA GLU A 506 15.58 -20.47 -5.02
C GLU A 506 14.21 -21.16 -4.81
N THR A 507 13.29 -20.45 -4.11
CA THR A 507 12.08 -21.10 -3.58
C THR A 507 10.83 -20.87 -4.44
N LEU A 508 10.72 -19.72 -5.10
CA LEU A 508 9.48 -19.27 -5.72
C LEU A 508 9.58 -19.00 -7.23
N TRP A 509 10.80 -19.03 -7.82
CA TRP A 509 10.97 -18.79 -9.25
C TRP A 509 10.36 -19.92 -10.08
N ASP A 510 9.62 -19.56 -11.12
CA ASP A 510 9.16 -20.48 -12.16
C ASP A 510 10.21 -20.57 -13.28
N SER A 511 10.89 -21.71 -13.34
CA SER A 511 11.92 -21.96 -14.35
C SER A 511 11.36 -22.20 -15.77
N GLU A 512 10.09 -22.54 -15.91
CA GLU A 512 9.44 -22.86 -17.19
C GLU A 512 8.73 -21.64 -17.77
N GLY A 513 7.89 -20.97 -16.96
CA GLY A 513 7.03 -19.88 -17.41
C GLY A 513 7.48 -18.48 -16.99
N ALA A 514 8.65 -18.34 -16.35
CA ALA A 514 9.18 -17.12 -15.72
C ALA A 514 8.28 -16.48 -14.64
N GLY A 515 8.85 -15.57 -13.84
CA GLY A 515 8.14 -14.93 -12.73
C GLY A 515 8.09 -15.80 -11.47
N TYR A 516 7.51 -15.23 -10.41
CA TYR A 516 7.45 -15.85 -9.08
C TYR A 516 6.05 -16.39 -8.80
N PHE A 517 5.97 -17.63 -8.35
CA PHE A 517 4.76 -18.18 -7.74
C PHE A 517 4.49 -17.49 -6.39
N MET A 518 3.23 -17.42 -6.00
CA MET A 518 2.85 -16.83 -4.71
C MET A 518 3.49 -17.56 -3.54
N GLY A 519 3.39 -18.90 -3.49
CA GLY A 519 3.86 -19.73 -2.39
C GLY A 519 4.77 -20.88 -2.84
N THR A 520 5.44 -21.49 -1.85
CA THR A 520 6.34 -22.64 -2.06
C THR A 520 5.57 -23.89 -2.52
N PRO A 521 6.22 -24.81 -3.24
CA PRO A 521 5.59 -26.08 -3.61
C PRO A 521 5.44 -27.01 -2.38
N GLY A 522 4.50 -27.96 -2.46
CA GLY A 522 4.39 -29.08 -1.52
C GLY A 522 3.33 -28.91 -0.44
N ASP A 523 2.63 -27.78 -0.36
CA ASP A 523 1.47 -27.65 0.52
C ASP A 523 0.27 -28.40 -0.10
N PRO A 524 -0.25 -29.49 0.55
CA PRO A 524 -1.35 -30.28 0.01
C PRO A 524 -2.69 -29.53 -0.06
N SER A 525 -2.82 -28.40 0.63
CA SER A 525 -4.00 -27.55 0.57
C SER A 525 -4.04 -26.68 -0.69
N ILE A 526 -2.94 -26.55 -1.42
CA ILE A 526 -2.83 -25.74 -2.62
C ILE A 526 -2.94 -26.60 -3.87
N LEU A 527 -4.12 -26.63 -4.48
CA LEU A 527 -4.39 -27.42 -5.67
C LEU A 527 -3.73 -26.88 -6.94
N VAL A 528 -3.50 -25.58 -6.99
CA VAL A 528 -2.86 -24.88 -8.12
C VAL A 528 -1.95 -23.79 -7.57
N ARG A 529 -0.66 -23.85 -7.89
CA ARG A 529 0.26 -22.76 -7.57
C ARG A 529 -0.02 -21.57 -8.48
N MET A 530 -0.39 -20.46 -7.88
CA MET A 530 -0.76 -19.25 -8.59
C MET A 530 0.40 -18.27 -8.69
N LYS A 531 0.41 -17.47 -9.74
CA LYS A 531 1.20 -16.23 -9.84
C LYS A 531 0.26 -15.04 -9.80
N GLU A 532 0.61 -14.02 -9.04
CA GLU A 532 -0.13 -12.74 -9.07
C GLU A 532 0.33 -11.96 -10.30
N ALA A 533 -0.61 -11.64 -11.18
CA ALA A 533 -0.31 -10.92 -12.41
C ALA A 533 -0.83 -9.48 -12.39
N GLN A 534 -1.85 -9.14 -11.58
CA GLN A 534 -2.51 -7.85 -11.60
C GLN A 534 -2.20 -7.07 -10.33
N ASP A 535 -1.99 -5.78 -10.49
CA ASP A 535 -1.86 -4.86 -9.37
C ASP A 535 -3.25 -4.56 -8.79
N GLY A 536 -3.35 -4.53 -7.47
CA GLY A 536 -4.59 -4.30 -6.72
C GLY A 536 -4.44 -3.16 -5.72
N ALA A 537 -4.94 -3.37 -4.49
CA ALA A 537 -4.70 -2.46 -3.37
C ALA A 537 -3.20 -2.38 -3.03
N GLU A 538 -2.51 -3.49 -3.24
CA GLU A 538 -1.05 -3.60 -3.26
C GLU A 538 -0.61 -3.96 -4.69
N PRO A 539 0.59 -3.56 -5.14
CA PRO A 539 1.11 -4.02 -6.42
C PRO A 539 1.41 -5.52 -6.37
N SER A 540 1.36 -6.19 -7.51
CA SER A 540 1.71 -7.62 -7.54
C SER A 540 3.19 -7.83 -7.24
N ALA A 541 3.52 -8.99 -6.66
CA ALA A 541 4.90 -9.36 -6.40
C ALA A 541 5.74 -9.39 -7.70
N ASN A 542 5.18 -9.88 -8.79
CA ASN A 542 5.87 -9.91 -10.08
C ASN A 542 6.10 -8.50 -10.65
N SER A 543 5.11 -7.59 -10.56
CA SER A 543 5.26 -6.20 -10.96
C SER A 543 6.39 -5.49 -10.20
N SER A 544 6.39 -5.63 -8.88
CA SER A 544 7.37 -4.99 -8.00
C SER A 544 8.77 -5.60 -8.09
N SER A 545 8.86 -6.91 -8.36
CA SER A 545 10.15 -7.61 -8.56
C SER A 545 10.97 -7.00 -9.67
N VAL A 546 10.36 -6.57 -10.79
CA VAL A 546 11.08 -5.95 -11.89
C VAL A 546 11.85 -4.72 -11.42
N GLY A 547 11.22 -3.85 -10.61
CA GLY A 547 11.88 -2.67 -10.05
C GLY A 547 13.04 -3.02 -9.11
N ASN A 548 12.85 -4.02 -8.24
CA ASN A 548 13.90 -4.50 -7.33
C ASN A 548 15.09 -5.07 -8.11
N LEU A 549 14.83 -5.91 -9.11
CA LEU A 549 15.86 -6.54 -9.96
C LEU A 549 16.67 -5.50 -10.75
N VAL A 550 16.02 -4.49 -11.32
CA VAL A 550 16.71 -3.38 -12.01
C VAL A 550 17.61 -2.61 -11.04
N ARG A 551 17.15 -2.34 -9.81
CA ARG A 551 17.95 -1.67 -8.77
C ARG A 551 19.11 -2.56 -8.29
N LEU A 552 18.86 -3.85 -7.99
CA LEU A 552 19.90 -4.79 -7.58
C LEU A 552 20.99 -4.92 -8.64
N HIS A 553 20.62 -5.00 -9.93
CA HIS A 553 21.60 -4.93 -11.00
C HIS A 553 22.42 -3.63 -10.98
N SER A 554 21.78 -2.50 -10.68
CA SER A 554 22.48 -1.21 -10.61
C SER A 554 23.45 -1.12 -9.41
N PHE A 555 23.13 -1.79 -8.29
CA PHE A 555 23.97 -1.85 -7.10
C PHE A 555 25.13 -2.86 -7.22
N THR A 556 24.91 -4.00 -7.89
CA THR A 556 25.83 -5.15 -7.84
C THR A 556 26.54 -5.46 -9.15
N ASP A 557 26.08 -4.87 -10.27
CA ASP A 557 26.47 -5.17 -11.65
C ASP A 557 26.29 -6.65 -12.08
N ASP A 558 25.53 -7.44 -11.29
CA ASP A 558 25.22 -8.84 -11.61
C ASP A 558 24.10 -8.90 -12.67
N LYS A 559 24.44 -9.41 -13.84
CA LYS A 559 23.55 -9.49 -15.01
C LYS A 559 22.35 -10.40 -14.80
N LYS A 560 22.43 -11.38 -13.90
CA LYS A 560 21.30 -12.28 -13.62
C LYS A 560 20.04 -11.53 -13.25
N TYR A 561 20.15 -10.37 -12.56
CA TYR A 561 19.00 -9.60 -12.15
C TYR A 561 18.28 -8.94 -13.33
N VAL A 562 19.01 -8.34 -14.26
CA VAL A 562 18.39 -7.74 -15.44
C VAL A 562 17.79 -8.81 -16.35
N GLU A 563 18.43 -9.97 -16.49
CA GLU A 563 17.93 -11.12 -17.26
C GLU A 563 16.60 -11.65 -16.67
N ARG A 564 16.49 -11.74 -15.34
CA ARG A 564 15.23 -12.12 -14.68
C ARG A 564 14.15 -11.06 -14.86
N ALA A 565 14.50 -9.78 -14.77
CA ALA A 565 13.55 -8.69 -15.03
C ALA A 565 13.00 -8.79 -16.47
N GLU A 566 13.84 -9.03 -17.45
CA GLU A 566 13.43 -9.25 -18.85
C GLU A 566 12.49 -10.44 -19.00
N GLN A 567 12.77 -11.55 -18.33
CA GLN A 567 11.92 -12.73 -18.38
C GLN A 567 10.52 -12.46 -17.84
N ILE A 568 10.41 -11.74 -16.71
CA ILE A 568 9.10 -11.34 -16.15
C ILE A 568 8.35 -10.42 -17.12
N ILE A 569 9.03 -9.42 -17.69
CA ILE A 569 8.42 -8.48 -18.63
C ILE A 569 7.93 -9.23 -19.88
N LYS A 570 8.74 -10.14 -20.45
CA LYS A 570 8.38 -10.96 -21.61
C LYS A 570 7.19 -11.89 -21.34
N ALA A 571 7.14 -12.51 -20.17
CA ALA A 571 6.00 -13.33 -19.75
C ALA A 571 4.70 -12.52 -19.59
N SER A 572 4.81 -11.20 -19.40
CA SER A 572 3.66 -10.31 -19.21
C SER A 572 3.22 -9.56 -20.50
N VAL A 573 3.84 -9.82 -21.65
CA VAL A 573 3.64 -9.07 -22.92
C VAL A 573 2.16 -9.01 -23.32
N THR A 574 1.44 -10.13 -23.21
CA THR A 574 0.02 -10.21 -23.59
C THR A 574 -0.84 -9.28 -22.72
N LEU A 575 -0.62 -9.27 -21.41
CA LEU A 575 -1.35 -8.38 -20.49
C LEU A 575 -0.95 -6.92 -20.68
N LEU A 576 0.35 -6.63 -20.80
CA LEU A 576 0.87 -5.28 -21.02
C LEU A 576 0.32 -4.66 -22.32
N SER A 577 0.15 -5.46 -23.37
CA SER A 577 -0.39 -4.99 -24.64
C SER A 577 -1.92 -4.79 -24.60
N LYS A 578 -2.65 -5.73 -23.98
CA LYS A 578 -4.12 -5.72 -23.99
C LYS A 578 -4.72 -4.86 -22.87
N LEU A 579 -4.18 -4.96 -21.66
CA LEU A 579 -4.79 -4.40 -20.44
C LEU A 579 -3.72 -3.77 -19.51
N PRO A 580 -2.93 -2.78 -19.97
CA PRO A 580 -1.89 -2.17 -19.13
C PRO A 580 -2.44 -1.51 -17.86
N LEU A 581 -3.71 -1.10 -17.85
CA LEU A 581 -4.39 -0.51 -16.67
C LEU A 581 -4.49 -1.48 -15.48
N ALA A 582 -4.38 -2.78 -15.71
CA ALA A 582 -4.32 -3.76 -14.63
C ALA A 582 -2.90 -3.96 -14.06
N LEU A 583 -1.89 -3.31 -14.63
CA LEU A 583 -0.46 -3.53 -14.35
C LEU A 583 0.33 -2.21 -14.22
N PRO A 584 -0.19 -1.17 -13.56
CA PRO A 584 0.46 0.14 -13.53
C PRO A 584 1.86 0.10 -12.89
N GLU A 585 2.08 -0.72 -11.88
CA GLU A 585 3.42 -0.91 -11.27
C GLU A 585 4.38 -1.61 -12.24
N LEU A 586 3.91 -2.64 -12.97
CA LEU A 586 4.76 -3.31 -13.96
C LEU A 586 5.14 -2.36 -15.11
N VAL A 587 4.18 -1.60 -15.65
CA VAL A 587 4.46 -0.60 -16.70
C VAL A 587 5.43 0.46 -16.18
N SER A 588 5.26 0.91 -14.94
CA SER A 588 6.15 1.85 -14.27
C SER A 588 7.58 1.30 -14.14
N ASN A 589 7.74 0.04 -13.77
CA ASN A 589 9.04 -0.63 -13.66
C ASN A 589 9.63 -1.00 -15.03
N TYR A 590 8.79 -1.26 -16.04
CA TYR A 590 9.24 -1.40 -17.42
C TYR A 590 9.81 -0.07 -17.96
N MET A 591 9.21 1.06 -17.61
CA MET A 591 9.80 2.37 -17.93
C MET A 591 11.19 2.53 -17.30
N LEU A 592 11.39 2.12 -16.04
CA LEU A 592 12.72 2.14 -15.41
C LEU A 592 13.73 1.23 -16.13
N TYR A 593 13.29 0.04 -16.54
CA TYR A 593 14.13 -0.89 -17.30
C TYR A 593 14.59 -0.29 -18.64
N LEU A 594 13.73 0.45 -19.34
CA LEU A 594 14.04 1.11 -20.60
C LEU A 594 14.97 2.33 -20.45
N GLN A 595 15.05 2.91 -19.24
CA GLN A 595 15.90 4.08 -19.00
C GLN A 595 17.36 3.69 -18.76
N PRO A 596 18.31 4.55 -19.15
CA PRO A 596 19.70 4.37 -18.77
C PRO A 596 19.86 4.31 -17.27
N LYS A 597 20.66 3.36 -16.77
CA LYS A 597 21.00 3.30 -15.33
C LYS A 597 21.72 4.59 -14.92
N ARG A 598 21.27 5.19 -13.83
CA ARG A 598 21.89 6.38 -13.27
C ARG A 598 22.42 6.05 -11.86
N GLN A 599 23.73 5.91 -11.75
CA GLN A 599 24.40 5.67 -10.48
C GLN A 599 24.96 6.98 -9.97
N ILE A 600 24.61 7.34 -8.75
CA ILE A 600 25.15 8.50 -8.04
C ILE A 600 25.98 7.95 -6.90
N ILE A 601 27.31 8.18 -6.96
CA ILE A 601 28.24 7.65 -5.98
C ILE A 601 28.88 8.83 -5.26
N ILE A 602 28.77 8.87 -3.94
CA ILE A 602 29.42 9.86 -3.10
C ILE A 602 30.66 9.22 -2.47
N ALA A 603 31.85 9.71 -2.84
CA ALA A 603 33.09 9.33 -2.17
C ALA A 603 33.31 10.26 -0.97
N GLY A 604 33.13 9.75 0.23
CA GLY A 604 33.21 10.58 1.45
C GLY A 604 33.00 9.78 2.73
N ASP A 605 33.25 10.43 3.86
CA ASP A 605 32.86 9.90 5.15
C ASP A 605 31.39 10.26 5.42
N ARG A 606 30.56 9.28 5.74
CA ARG A 606 29.13 9.45 6.00
C ARG A 606 28.82 10.56 7.01
N GLU A 607 29.65 10.67 8.05
CA GLU A 607 29.40 11.62 9.13
C GLU A 607 29.93 13.03 8.85
N SER A 608 30.74 13.20 7.80
CA SER A 608 31.26 14.51 7.43
C SER A 608 30.19 15.43 6.85
N GLU A 609 30.26 16.73 7.18
CA GLU A 609 29.25 17.71 6.78
C GLU A 609 29.16 17.89 5.26
N ASP A 610 30.29 17.87 4.57
CA ASP A 610 30.34 17.99 3.10
C ASP A 610 29.67 16.79 2.40
N THR A 611 29.82 15.57 2.95
CA THR A 611 29.09 14.39 2.47
C THR A 611 27.59 14.55 2.70
N LYS A 612 27.16 14.96 3.90
CA LYS A 612 25.74 15.19 4.24
C LYS A 612 25.09 16.23 3.32
N GLN A 613 25.81 17.29 2.97
CA GLN A 613 25.30 18.30 2.04
C GLN A 613 25.10 17.76 0.61
N LEU A 614 26.03 16.95 0.09
CA LEU A 614 25.88 16.30 -1.21
C LEU A 614 24.73 15.30 -1.22
N LEU A 615 24.59 14.49 -0.17
CA LEU A 615 23.47 13.55 0.01
C LEU A 615 22.12 14.28 0.03
N LYS A 616 22.01 15.37 0.79
CA LYS A 616 20.82 16.20 0.85
C LYS A 616 20.47 16.78 -0.51
N CYS A 617 21.47 17.18 -1.29
CA CYS A 617 21.25 17.63 -2.67
C CYS A 617 20.68 16.52 -3.54
N VAL A 618 21.22 15.29 -3.49
CA VAL A 618 20.67 14.15 -4.23
C VAL A 618 19.23 13.85 -3.82
N HIS A 619 18.96 13.83 -2.52
CA HIS A 619 17.63 13.56 -1.97
C HIS A 619 16.59 14.66 -2.23
N SER A 620 17.01 15.87 -2.62
CA SER A 620 16.08 16.95 -2.99
C SER A 620 15.54 16.84 -4.43
N HIS A 621 16.07 15.92 -5.25
CA HIS A 621 15.69 15.74 -6.64
C HIS A 621 14.93 14.44 -6.85
N PHE A 622 13.79 14.50 -7.57
CA PHE A 622 13.04 13.32 -7.98
C PHE A 622 13.68 12.69 -9.21
N ILE A 623 14.48 11.66 -9.00
CA ILE A 623 15.20 10.93 -10.06
C ILE A 623 14.84 9.43 -9.92
N PRO A 624 13.76 8.97 -10.56
CA PRO A 624 13.22 7.63 -10.32
C PRO A 624 14.11 6.47 -10.80
N ASN A 625 15.03 6.73 -11.73
CA ASN A 625 15.97 5.74 -12.28
C ASN A 625 17.37 5.80 -11.62
N LYS A 626 17.54 6.51 -10.51
CA LYS A 626 18.81 6.53 -9.77
C LYS A 626 18.97 5.36 -8.81
N VAL A 627 20.21 5.01 -8.54
CA VAL A 627 20.66 4.38 -7.30
C VAL A 627 21.73 5.24 -6.65
N LEU A 628 21.67 5.41 -5.34
CA LEU A 628 22.62 6.19 -4.56
C LEU A 628 23.54 5.23 -3.79
N MET A 629 24.85 5.45 -3.90
CA MET A 629 25.88 4.64 -3.24
C MET A 629 26.87 5.51 -2.49
N LEU A 630 27.39 5.01 -1.37
CA LEU A 630 28.47 5.64 -0.63
C LEU A 630 29.76 4.84 -0.80
N CYS A 631 30.84 5.52 -1.24
CA CYS A 631 32.19 5.00 -1.24
C CYS A 631 32.96 5.64 -0.08
N ASP A 632 32.96 4.97 1.08
CA ASP A 632 33.62 5.48 2.30
C ASP A 632 35.10 5.11 2.40
N GLY A 633 35.64 4.41 1.37
CA GLY A 633 37.03 3.98 1.28
C GLY A 633 37.34 2.72 2.09
N LYS A 634 36.34 2.04 2.64
CA LYS A 634 36.53 0.75 3.32
C LYS A 634 36.61 -0.38 2.29
N PRO A 635 37.73 -1.09 2.18
CA PRO A 635 37.87 -2.17 1.20
C PRO A 635 36.95 -3.37 1.46
N ASP A 636 36.55 -3.54 2.72
CA ASP A 636 35.71 -4.66 3.18
C ASP A 636 34.20 -4.35 3.12
N SER A 637 33.78 -3.20 2.55
CA SER A 637 32.37 -2.89 2.40
C SER A 637 31.72 -3.83 1.39
N PHE A 638 30.43 -4.15 1.59
CA PHE A 638 29.69 -5.02 0.70
C PHE A 638 29.69 -4.47 -0.74
N LEU A 639 29.46 -3.18 -0.90
CA LEU A 639 29.48 -2.53 -2.22
C LEU A 639 30.87 -2.57 -2.87
N ALA A 640 31.96 -2.37 -2.14
CA ALA A 640 33.30 -2.50 -2.69
C ALA A 640 33.57 -3.89 -3.26
N SER A 641 33.00 -4.93 -2.65
CA SER A 641 33.10 -6.31 -3.15
C SER A 641 32.28 -6.55 -4.43
N LYS A 642 31.31 -5.68 -4.76
CA LYS A 642 30.38 -5.82 -5.91
C LYS A 642 30.69 -4.85 -7.05
N GLN A 643 31.28 -3.70 -6.76
CA GLN A 643 31.47 -2.60 -7.69
C GLN A 643 32.97 -2.32 -7.88
N THR A 644 33.57 -2.85 -8.92
CA THR A 644 35.01 -2.64 -9.24
C THR A 644 35.36 -1.17 -9.46
N ILE A 645 34.39 -0.33 -9.85
CA ILE A 645 34.58 1.10 -10.00
C ILE A 645 35.01 1.77 -8.68
N PHE A 646 34.65 1.22 -7.52
CA PHE A 646 34.99 1.79 -6.22
C PHE A 646 36.51 1.87 -5.97
N GLU A 647 37.30 0.99 -6.59
CA GLU A 647 38.75 1.03 -6.52
C GLU A 647 39.35 2.31 -7.13
N THR A 648 38.61 2.93 -8.07
CA THR A 648 39.06 4.11 -8.82
C THR A 648 38.49 5.42 -8.28
N LEU A 649 37.47 5.35 -7.40
CA LEU A 649 36.79 6.51 -6.85
C LEU A 649 37.49 7.02 -5.59
N ALA A 650 37.77 8.31 -5.56
CA ALA A 650 38.46 8.94 -4.43
C ALA A 650 37.90 10.34 -4.16
N ARG A 651 38.08 10.80 -2.92
CA ARG A 651 37.86 12.21 -2.56
C ARG A 651 38.82 13.10 -3.34
N LYS A 652 38.33 14.12 -4.01
CA LYS A 652 39.16 15.11 -4.72
C LYS A 652 39.47 16.29 -3.83
N GLY A 653 40.77 16.61 -3.69
CA GLY A 653 41.22 17.69 -2.82
C GLY A 653 40.85 17.51 -1.33
N GLY A 654 40.72 16.26 -0.86
CA GLY A 654 40.36 15.95 0.54
C GLY A 654 38.88 16.17 0.88
N LYS A 655 38.05 16.57 -0.06
CA LYS A 655 36.60 16.84 0.10
C LYS A 655 35.74 15.69 -0.38
N ALA A 656 34.55 15.57 0.17
CA ALA A 656 33.53 14.68 -0.36
C ALA A 656 33.28 14.95 -1.85
N THR A 657 33.13 13.91 -2.65
CA THR A 657 33.10 14.03 -4.11
C THR A 657 31.98 13.18 -4.69
N ALA A 658 31.11 13.81 -5.47
CA ALA A 658 30.02 13.13 -6.16
C ALA A 658 30.45 12.74 -7.58
N TYR A 659 30.13 11.50 -7.94
CA TYR A 659 30.28 10.92 -9.27
C TYR A 659 28.88 10.55 -9.79
N VAL A 660 28.47 11.13 -10.90
CA VAL A 660 27.21 10.81 -11.55
C VAL A 660 27.54 10.02 -12.81
N CYS A 661 27.22 8.73 -12.79
CA CYS A 661 27.53 7.80 -13.86
C CYS A 661 26.25 7.36 -14.57
N GLN A 662 26.29 7.31 -15.90
CA GLN A 662 25.19 6.85 -16.73
C GLN A 662 25.74 5.95 -17.82
N ASN A 663 25.20 4.74 -17.98
CA ASN A 663 25.65 3.76 -18.95
C ASN A 663 27.19 3.55 -18.91
N TYR A 664 27.75 3.32 -17.73
CA TYR A 664 29.19 3.10 -17.49
C TYR A 664 30.11 4.30 -17.83
N THR A 665 29.52 5.47 -18.11
CA THR A 665 30.24 6.72 -18.30
C THR A 665 29.96 7.68 -17.20
N CYS A 666 30.97 8.11 -16.43
CA CYS A 666 30.82 9.07 -15.35
C CYS A 666 31.12 10.50 -15.84
N SER A 667 30.34 11.45 -15.34
CA SER A 667 30.63 12.88 -15.46
C SER A 667 31.94 13.24 -14.76
N LEU A 668 32.50 14.42 -15.04
CA LEU A 668 33.59 14.95 -14.22
C LEU A 668 33.12 15.02 -12.75
N PRO A 669 33.96 14.54 -11.81
CA PRO A 669 33.62 14.54 -10.39
C PRO A 669 33.44 15.96 -9.85
N VAL A 670 32.45 16.14 -8.99
CA VAL A 670 32.14 17.44 -8.37
C VAL A 670 32.11 17.33 -6.85
N ASN A 671 32.46 18.40 -6.16
CA ASN A 671 32.54 18.46 -4.68
C ASN A 671 31.84 19.67 -4.07
N THR A 672 30.93 20.28 -4.84
CA THR A 672 30.05 21.34 -4.32
C THR A 672 28.60 21.04 -4.67
N VAL A 673 27.68 21.53 -3.86
CA VAL A 673 26.23 21.36 -4.06
C VAL A 673 25.79 21.95 -5.40
N GLU A 674 26.24 23.17 -5.73
CA GLU A 674 25.83 23.88 -6.95
C GLU A 674 26.29 23.14 -8.22
N ALA A 675 27.48 22.51 -8.18
CA ALA A 675 27.97 21.73 -9.30
C ALA A 675 27.20 20.41 -9.46
N LEU A 676 26.82 19.78 -8.33
CA LEU A 676 26.02 18.58 -8.33
C LEU A 676 24.60 18.86 -8.82
N GLU A 677 23.95 19.93 -8.37
CA GLU A 677 22.61 20.35 -8.86
C GLU A 677 22.56 20.48 -10.38
N LYS A 678 23.59 21.11 -10.98
CA LYS A 678 23.70 21.22 -12.44
C LYS A 678 23.81 19.87 -13.17
N LEU A 679 24.39 18.85 -12.52
CA LEU A 679 24.47 17.49 -13.07
C LEU A 679 23.16 16.73 -12.91
N LEU A 680 22.45 16.95 -11.82
CA LEU A 680 21.20 16.27 -11.51
C LEU A 680 20.02 16.82 -12.31
N SER A 681 20.03 18.10 -12.67
CA SER A 681 19.01 18.79 -13.45
C SER A 681 19.07 18.48 -14.97
N ARG A 682 20.09 17.75 -15.42
CA ARG A 682 20.24 17.27 -16.80
C ARG A 682 19.66 15.87 -16.94
#